data_321b8c57036c8a9c442946ec354c2a4a
#
_entry.id   321b8c57036c8a9c442946ec354c2a4a
#
_cell.length_a   1.000
_cell.length_b   1.000
_cell.length_c   1.000
_cell.angle_alpha   90.00
_cell.angle_beta   90.00
_cell.angle_gamma   90.00
#
_symmetry.space_group_name_H-M   'P 1'
#
loop_
_entity.id
_entity.type
_entity.pdbx_description
1 polymer ?
#
loop_
_entity_poly.entity_id
_entity_poly.type
_entity_poly.pdbx_seq_one_letter_code
_entity_poly.pdbx_strand_id
1 'polypeptide(L)'
;MTDQNNNQTSALRRADRLSTVVLLASALLLIGLAGRVMWIQTHVTRADASSLHSQHDVRVTLMARRASIYTSDSTLIAGSVRVYNMFADPGYIFDPKGTLNALAGAQLIASRRIMAKAMARVLNENESDFLPWLKSRLYYANGTLRRFVWLKRGKDYSFYHHFEMVKHGLIAKSRQALRNHHPALAQEYFHALDGIGFILSTRRVYPLGDFAGQVIGFANSERGLNGLEEQLNSLLVGRSGQAVYVKDAAARALWIKKKGYRLPSDGMRVWLTLNTTIQQIAQHELDKAAKQFKPRSSVAIVMNPWNGDILAMANWPELNPNDYQKTPPNFWRNRAVTDPYEPGSVFKPYNLSWALKNHVVTLNTVFNTYNGRYRDPTGRLIEDVGGWPSLTVENILVYSSNIGMTQIGWKMGIPMEYQAIHSFGFGQMTGCILPGESPGMVRPESQWTKGMETSVSFGYGIAVTPLQLARGLCAIANGGWLPTPQIIKAVEVSPGKLETWTQIAGPQPWKKIVPRSTEQLVRTAMEQVMVRGTGQYAISPLYRLFGKTGTANLAIAGQDGYHAHQYNATFIAGGPVPNPRLICVVCVHEPDPHLGHFGGTVAGPACSKILTRSLQYLQVPPDQGPKTDPWWGKEALLKRLKGLSH
;
A
#
# COMPACT_ATOMS: atom_id res chain seq x y z
N MET A 1 62.42 78.95 57.14
CA MET A 1 61.16 78.80 56.41
C MET A 1 61.39 78.56 54.86
N THR A 2 62.58 78.43 54.38
CA THR A 2 62.88 78.32 52.94
C THR A 2 63.09 76.85 52.40
N ASP A 3 63.30 75.90 53.30
CA ASP A 3 63.57 74.47 52.84
C ASP A 3 62.33 73.59 52.73
N GLN A 4 61.20 73.89 53.35
CA GLN A 4 59.95 73.13 53.23
C GLN A 4 59.23 73.41 51.89
N ASN A 5 59.35 74.59 51.34
CA ASN A 5 58.71 75.00 50.09
C ASN A 5 59.35 74.33 48.84
N ASN A 6 60.69 74.06 48.92
CA ASN A 6 61.40 73.43 47.79
C ASN A 6 61.12 71.95 47.68
N ASN A 7 60.88 71.24 48.78
CA ASN A 7 60.51 69.81 48.79
C ASN A 7 59.03 69.54 48.33
N GLN A 8 58.11 70.47 48.64
CA GLN A 8 56.69 70.36 48.16
C GLN A 8 56.64 70.65 46.64
N THR A 9 57.36 71.62 46.13
CA THR A 9 57.41 71.90 44.65
C THR A 9 58.09 70.80 43.86
N SER A 10 59.08 70.10 44.40
CA SER A 10 59.73 68.96 43.77
C SER A 10 58.85 67.70 43.81
N ALA A 11 58.07 67.45 44.87
CA ALA A 11 57.09 66.34 44.97
C ALA A 11 55.93 66.56 44.02
N LEU A 12 55.38 67.77 43.94
CA LEU A 12 54.35 68.13 42.95
C LEU A 12 54.78 67.94 41.50
N ARG A 13 55.99 68.35 41.15
CA ARG A 13 56.59 68.16 39.82
C ARG A 13 56.83 66.68 39.51
N ARG A 14 57.14 65.82 40.50
CA ARG A 14 57.28 64.40 40.35
C ARG A 14 55.89 63.73 40.15
N ALA A 15 54.89 64.16 40.88
CA ALA A 15 53.51 63.73 40.76
C ALA A 15 52.90 64.06 39.38
N ASP A 16 53.13 65.30 38.91
CA ASP A 16 52.71 65.70 37.55
C ASP A 16 53.45 64.93 36.42
N ARG A 17 54.72 64.66 36.60
CA ARG A 17 55.45 63.79 35.62
C ARG A 17 54.92 62.36 35.65
N LEU A 18 54.67 61.79 36.80
CA LEU A 18 54.08 60.46 36.93
C LEU A 18 52.67 60.43 36.37
N SER A 19 51.79 61.40 36.63
CA SER A 19 50.46 61.48 36.04
C SER A 19 50.50 61.62 34.51
N THR A 20 51.42 62.42 34.00
CA THR A 20 51.64 62.56 32.53
C THR A 20 52.10 61.23 31.88
N VAL A 21 53.04 60.55 32.54
CA VAL A 21 53.51 59.24 32.08
C VAL A 21 52.39 58.20 32.10
N VAL A 22 51.56 58.14 33.15
CA VAL A 22 50.42 57.25 33.27
C VAL A 22 49.33 57.58 32.19
N LEU A 23 49.08 58.89 31.97
CA LEU A 23 48.15 59.30 30.91
C LEU A 23 48.65 58.91 29.49
N LEU A 24 49.94 59.11 29.22
CA LEU A 24 50.55 58.71 27.95
C LEU A 24 50.57 57.23 27.76
N ALA A 25 50.84 56.44 28.81
CA ALA A 25 50.79 54.96 28.75
C ALA A 25 49.36 54.46 28.53
N SER A 26 48.38 55.09 29.19
CA SER A 26 46.97 54.78 29.01
C SER A 26 46.50 55.14 27.58
N ALA A 27 46.89 56.27 27.06
CA ALA A 27 46.54 56.67 25.71
C ALA A 27 47.22 55.75 24.66
N LEU A 28 48.40 55.28 24.85
CA LEU A 28 49.07 54.30 23.97
C LEU A 28 48.41 52.95 24.02
N LEU A 29 47.97 52.54 25.21
CA LEU A 29 47.23 51.29 25.39
C LEU A 29 45.86 51.34 24.69
N LEU A 30 45.14 52.44 24.79
CA LEU A 30 43.87 52.67 24.08
C LEU A 30 44.07 52.71 22.56
N ILE A 31 45.09 53.37 22.08
CA ILE A 31 45.46 53.39 20.65
C ILE A 31 45.79 51.97 20.16
N GLY A 32 46.58 51.21 20.93
CA GLY A 32 46.88 49.81 20.64
C GLY A 32 45.63 48.91 20.60
N LEU A 33 44.73 49.09 21.55
CA LEU A 33 43.44 48.41 21.58
C LEU A 33 42.56 48.80 20.39
N ALA A 34 42.44 50.07 20.07
CA ALA A 34 41.71 50.56 18.91
C ALA A 34 42.30 50.02 17.59
N GLY A 35 43.61 50.03 17.45
CA GLY A 35 44.32 49.44 16.32
C GLY A 35 44.07 47.92 16.21
N ARG A 36 44.07 47.21 17.34
CA ARG A 36 43.77 45.78 17.38
C ARG A 36 42.30 45.46 16.99
N VAL A 37 41.35 46.25 17.46
CA VAL A 37 39.94 46.14 17.10
C VAL A 37 39.76 46.40 15.59
N MET A 38 40.39 47.49 15.08
CA MET A 38 40.35 47.84 13.66
C MET A 38 40.98 46.74 12.79
N TRP A 39 42.12 46.18 13.26
CA TRP A 39 42.78 45.07 12.57
C TRP A 39 41.88 43.82 12.54
N ILE A 40 41.23 43.43 13.65
CA ILE A 40 40.27 42.30 13.68
C ILE A 40 39.09 42.55 12.75
N GLN A 41 38.54 43.77 12.72
CA GLN A 41 37.41 44.11 11.85
C GLN A 41 37.76 44.10 10.35
N THR A 42 38.99 44.47 9.99
CA THR A 42 39.45 44.54 8.60
C THR A 42 40.01 43.21 8.09
N HIS A 43 40.48 42.33 8.97
CA HIS A 43 41.11 41.05 8.63
C HIS A 43 40.23 39.82 8.99
N VAL A 44 38.89 40.00 9.00
CA VAL A 44 37.96 38.83 9.11
C VAL A 44 38.19 37.94 7.90
N THR A 45 38.76 36.76 8.10
CA THR A 45 38.98 35.79 7.02
C THR A 45 37.63 35.19 6.58
N ARG A 46 37.58 34.69 5.33
CA ARG A 46 36.39 33.98 4.84
C ARG A 46 36.02 32.77 5.75
N ALA A 47 37.04 32.18 6.39
CA ALA A 47 36.82 31.08 7.35
C ALA A 47 36.15 31.57 8.65
N ASP A 48 36.57 32.75 9.18
CA ASP A 48 35.95 33.33 10.38
C ASP A 48 34.53 33.81 10.10
N ALA A 49 34.29 34.42 8.94
CA ALA A 49 32.95 34.79 8.51
C ALA A 49 32.04 33.56 8.33
N SER A 50 32.57 32.44 7.81
CA SER A 50 31.81 31.21 7.67
C SER A 50 31.51 30.52 9.01
N SER A 51 32.47 30.60 9.96
CA SER A 51 32.26 30.04 11.31
C SER A 51 31.25 30.87 12.12
N LEU A 52 31.29 32.21 12.03
CA LEU A 52 30.28 33.10 12.63
C LEU A 52 28.89 32.86 12.05
N HIS A 53 28.76 32.70 10.73
CA HIS A 53 27.49 32.34 10.12
C HIS A 53 27.00 30.96 10.53
N SER A 54 27.87 29.96 10.69
CA SER A 54 27.47 28.61 11.12
C SER A 54 27.02 28.54 12.58
N GLN A 55 27.53 29.43 13.46
CA GLN A 55 27.14 29.49 14.86
C GLN A 55 25.73 30.07 15.07
N HIS A 56 25.26 30.95 14.18
CA HIS A 56 23.99 31.63 14.30
C HIS A 56 22.89 31.04 13.40
N ASP A 57 23.24 30.33 12.35
CA ASP A 57 22.31 29.81 11.36
C ASP A 57 21.87 28.38 11.70
N VAL A 58 20.59 28.17 11.89
CA VAL A 58 19.99 26.83 12.05
C VAL A 58 19.15 26.50 10.84
N ARG A 59 19.52 25.44 10.16
CA ARG A 59 18.76 24.89 9.05
C ARG A 59 17.69 23.93 9.60
N VAL A 60 16.44 24.22 9.30
CA VAL A 60 15.30 23.38 9.67
C VAL A 60 14.67 22.86 8.39
N THR A 61 14.51 21.53 8.32
CA THR A 61 13.80 20.90 7.23
C THR A 61 12.28 21.08 7.46
N LEU A 62 11.62 21.70 6.50
CA LEU A 62 10.16 21.78 6.47
C LEU A 62 9.63 20.53 5.80
N MET A 63 9.03 19.63 6.58
CA MET A 63 8.57 18.35 6.05
C MET A 63 7.38 18.52 5.13
N ALA A 64 7.49 17.98 3.91
CA ALA A 64 6.36 17.74 3.04
C ALA A 64 5.53 16.55 3.56
N ARG A 65 4.26 16.54 3.22
CA ARG A 65 3.36 15.41 3.54
C ARG A 65 3.28 14.46 2.34
N ARG A 66 3.34 13.16 2.65
CA ARG A 66 2.98 12.14 1.68
C ARG A 66 1.49 12.27 1.36
N ALA A 67 1.17 12.34 0.06
CA ALA A 67 -0.18 12.61 -0.42
C ALA A 67 -1.16 11.49 -0.10
N SER A 68 -2.43 11.84 -0.11
CA SER A 68 -3.52 10.90 0.15
C SER A 68 -3.86 10.06 -1.07
N ILE A 69 -4.36 8.85 -0.82
CA ILE A 69 -4.92 7.94 -1.81
C ILE A 69 -6.42 7.80 -1.52
N TYR A 70 -7.23 7.88 -2.56
CA TYR A 70 -8.69 7.80 -2.50
C TYR A 70 -9.20 6.69 -3.41
N THR A 71 -10.38 6.17 -3.11
CA THR A 71 -11.17 5.31 -4.00
C THR A 71 -11.81 6.12 -5.13
N SER A 72 -12.47 5.45 -6.07
CA SER A 72 -13.18 6.09 -7.20
C SER A 72 -14.36 6.97 -6.76
N ASP A 73 -14.92 6.68 -5.60
CA ASP A 73 -15.98 7.42 -4.91
C ASP A 73 -15.45 8.39 -3.83
N SER A 74 -14.16 8.73 -3.92
CA SER A 74 -13.47 9.73 -3.09
C SER A 74 -13.41 9.41 -1.59
N THR A 75 -13.52 8.14 -1.20
CA THR A 75 -13.26 7.72 0.18
C THR A 75 -11.76 7.67 0.44
N LEU A 76 -11.30 8.25 1.55
CA LEU A 76 -9.90 8.25 1.94
C LEU A 76 -9.46 6.85 2.39
N ILE A 77 -8.49 6.26 1.71
CA ILE A 77 -7.94 4.93 2.04
C ILE A 77 -6.53 4.96 2.58
N ALA A 78 -5.75 5.99 2.25
CA ALA A 78 -4.43 6.22 2.83
C ALA A 78 -4.19 7.72 2.98
N GLY A 79 -3.79 8.15 4.18
CA GLY A 79 -3.52 9.55 4.49
C GLY A 79 -2.32 9.71 5.42
N SER A 80 -1.81 10.93 5.56
CA SER A 80 -0.72 11.25 6.47
C SER A 80 -1.20 12.20 7.55
N VAL A 81 -1.03 11.82 8.82
CA VAL A 81 -1.34 12.64 9.98
C VAL A 81 -0.06 13.17 10.62
N ARG A 82 -0.13 14.37 11.15
CA ARG A 82 0.96 14.95 11.94
C ARG A 82 1.07 14.22 13.27
N VAL A 83 2.32 13.90 13.64
CA VAL A 83 2.62 13.26 14.91
C VAL A 83 3.82 13.94 15.56
N TYR A 84 3.85 13.88 16.88
CA TYR A 84 4.88 14.46 17.71
C TYR A 84 5.73 13.35 18.31
N ASN A 85 7.03 13.42 18.08
CA ASN A 85 7.99 12.50 18.65
C ASN A 85 8.75 13.22 19.75
N MET A 86 8.56 12.78 21.00
CA MET A 86 9.24 13.33 22.16
C MET A 86 10.61 12.70 22.33
N PHE A 87 11.62 13.52 22.57
CA PHE A 87 12.98 13.09 22.88
C PHE A 87 13.55 13.78 24.12
N ALA A 88 14.59 13.18 24.68
CA ALA A 88 15.42 13.78 25.72
C ALA A 88 16.87 13.86 25.27
N ASP A 89 17.59 14.87 25.80
CA ASP A 89 19.05 14.96 25.73
C ASP A 89 19.64 14.58 27.11
N PRO A 90 20.02 13.29 27.33
CA PRO A 90 20.55 12.86 28.62
C PRO A 90 21.84 13.58 29.02
N GLY A 91 22.70 13.88 28.02
CA GLY A 91 23.94 14.59 28.23
C GLY A 91 23.73 16.00 28.78
N TYR A 92 22.70 16.71 28.29
CA TYR A 92 22.31 18.02 28.83
C TYR A 92 21.67 17.89 30.21
N ILE A 93 20.70 16.98 30.36
CA ILE A 93 19.94 16.79 31.59
C ILE A 93 20.84 16.40 32.77
N PHE A 94 21.78 15.49 32.57
CA PHE A 94 22.66 15.02 33.63
C PHE A 94 23.95 15.82 33.75
N ASP A 95 24.38 16.51 32.72
CA ASP A 95 25.55 17.35 32.62
C ASP A 95 26.75 16.88 33.47
N PRO A 96 27.33 15.71 33.18
CA PRO A 96 28.33 15.10 34.05
C PRO A 96 29.63 15.92 34.14
N LYS A 97 29.84 16.88 33.23
CA LYS A 97 31.00 17.78 33.19
C LYS A 97 30.72 19.18 33.70
N GLY A 98 29.43 19.52 33.99
CA GLY A 98 29.05 20.85 34.45
C GLY A 98 29.21 21.98 33.42
N THR A 99 29.13 21.64 32.14
CA THR A 99 29.43 22.60 31.04
C THR A 99 28.24 22.83 30.07
N LEU A 100 27.18 22.07 30.21
CA LEU A 100 26.07 22.08 29.25
C LEU A 100 24.78 22.70 29.77
N ASN A 101 24.46 22.51 31.07
CA ASN A 101 23.21 22.99 31.68
C ASN A 101 23.38 24.39 32.25
N ALA A 102 22.29 25.18 32.28
CA ALA A 102 22.25 26.49 32.87
C ALA A 102 22.27 26.41 34.43
N LEU A 103 21.95 25.26 35.00
CA LEU A 103 21.96 25.00 36.45
C LEU A 103 23.08 24.07 36.81
N ALA A 104 23.63 24.20 38.01
CA ALA A 104 24.68 23.32 38.54
C ALA A 104 24.39 22.91 40.01
N GLY A 105 25.09 21.88 40.47
CA GLY A 105 25.05 21.42 41.87
C GLY A 105 23.62 21.10 42.38
N ALA A 106 23.27 21.64 43.52
CA ALA A 106 21.99 21.37 44.18
C ALA A 106 20.77 21.80 43.37
N GLN A 107 20.85 22.96 42.66
CA GLN A 107 19.78 23.46 41.79
C GLN A 107 19.48 22.51 40.63
N LEU A 108 20.52 21.95 40.02
CA LEU A 108 20.34 20.96 38.94
C LEU A 108 19.66 19.68 39.47
N ILE A 109 19.99 19.24 40.68
CA ILE A 109 19.35 18.06 41.30
C ILE A 109 17.88 18.37 41.61
N ALA A 110 17.55 19.54 42.15
CA ALA A 110 16.19 19.94 42.44
C ALA A 110 15.33 20.06 41.16
N SER A 111 15.87 20.70 40.11
CA SER A 111 15.24 20.81 38.80
C SER A 111 14.94 19.44 38.19
N ARG A 112 15.85 18.44 38.29
CA ARG A 112 15.63 17.07 37.83
C ARG A 112 14.48 16.36 38.55
N ARG A 113 14.32 16.60 39.88
CA ARG A 113 13.15 16.06 40.62
C ARG A 113 11.85 16.66 40.11
N ILE A 114 11.83 17.98 39.84
CA ILE A 114 10.68 18.63 39.23
C ILE A 114 10.38 18.04 37.86
N MET A 115 11.43 17.80 37.04
CA MET A 115 11.32 17.13 35.77
C MET A 115 10.69 15.73 35.90
N ALA A 116 11.18 14.89 36.82
CA ALA A 116 10.66 13.54 37.00
C ALA A 116 9.16 13.56 37.31
N LYS A 117 8.73 14.43 38.20
CA LYS A 117 7.31 14.62 38.58
C LYS A 117 6.46 15.12 37.38
N ALA A 118 7.00 16.02 36.60
CA ALA A 118 6.33 16.54 35.39
C ALA A 118 6.20 15.46 34.33
N MET A 119 7.29 14.72 34.06
CA MET A 119 7.35 13.67 33.05
C MET A 119 6.51 12.45 33.43
N ALA A 120 6.45 12.08 34.71
CA ALA A 120 5.55 11.04 35.20
C ALA A 120 4.09 11.32 34.80
N ARG A 121 3.63 12.58 34.92
CA ARG A 121 2.28 13.00 34.50
C ARG A 121 2.10 12.92 32.98
N VAL A 122 3.09 13.39 32.20
CA VAL A 122 3.02 13.43 30.73
C VAL A 122 3.07 12.03 30.15
N LEU A 123 3.92 11.16 30.69
CA LEU A 123 4.15 9.80 30.18
C LEU A 123 3.18 8.77 30.73
N ASN A 124 2.47 9.12 31.82
CA ASN A 124 1.65 8.22 32.63
C ASN A 124 2.49 7.04 33.16
N GLU A 125 3.64 7.37 33.79
CA GLU A 125 4.61 6.44 34.35
C GLU A 125 4.94 6.84 35.81
N ASN A 126 5.63 5.97 36.54
CA ASN A 126 6.02 6.30 37.92
C ASN A 126 7.13 7.36 37.95
N GLU A 127 7.03 8.28 38.87
CA GLU A 127 8.03 9.35 39.07
C GLU A 127 9.43 8.79 39.34
N SER A 128 9.52 7.71 40.11
CA SER A 128 10.77 7.03 40.48
C SER A 128 11.56 6.45 39.30
N ASP A 129 10.89 6.12 38.20
CA ASP A 129 11.46 5.30 37.12
C ASP A 129 12.10 6.14 36.02
N PHE A 130 11.61 7.35 35.80
CA PHE A 130 12.02 8.18 34.66
C PHE A 130 13.52 8.55 34.68
N LEU A 131 14.03 9.11 35.79
CA LEU A 131 15.43 9.52 35.86
C LEU A 131 16.41 8.36 35.85
N PRO A 132 16.21 7.25 36.61
CA PRO A 132 17.06 6.06 36.51
C PRO A 132 17.09 5.46 35.10
N TRP A 133 15.91 5.35 34.46
CA TRP A 133 15.81 4.88 33.08
C TRP A 133 16.56 5.78 32.10
N LEU A 134 16.47 7.10 32.21
CA LEU A 134 17.17 8.05 31.38
C LEU A 134 18.69 8.03 31.64
N LYS A 135 19.09 7.90 32.93
CA LYS A 135 20.49 7.81 33.36
C LYS A 135 21.18 6.55 32.82
N SER A 136 20.48 5.41 32.75
CA SER A 136 21.01 4.19 32.14
C SER A 136 21.33 4.34 30.65
N ARG A 137 20.85 5.40 30.01
CA ARG A 137 21.05 5.74 28.61
C ARG A 137 21.96 6.93 28.37
N LEU A 138 22.71 7.35 29.40
CA LEU A 138 23.58 8.53 29.34
C LEU A 138 24.75 8.35 28.38
N TYR A 139 25.27 7.13 28.26
CA TYR A 139 26.40 6.83 27.40
C TYR A 139 26.05 5.79 26.33
N TYR A 140 26.75 5.87 25.20
CA TYR A 140 26.79 4.78 24.23
C TYR A 140 27.73 3.66 24.72
N ALA A 141 27.68 2.49 24.09
CA ALA A 141 28.55 1.36 24.43
C ALA A 141 30.07 1.69 24.29
N ASN A 142 30.41 2.66 23.44
CA ASN A 142 31.78 3.15 23.25
C ASN A 142 32.19 4.25 24.26
N GLY A 143 31.40 4.52 25.29
CA GLY A 143 31.67 5.52 26.32
C GLY A 143 31.39 6.97 25.91
N THR A 144 30.92 7.23 24.69
CA THR A 144 30.57 8.60 24.27
C THR A 144 29.24 9.05 24.89
N LEU A 145 29.16 10.34 25.26
CA LEU A 145 27.98 10.95 25.87
C LEU A 145 26.81 10.98 24.88
N ARG A 146 25.67 10.42 25.29
CA ARG A 146 24.48 10.40 24.45
C ARG A 146 23.69 11.72 24.61
N ARG A 147 23.48 12.38 23.48
CA ARG A 147 22.76 13.66 23.38
C ARG A 147 21.31 13.52 22.90
N PHE A 148 20.86 12.28 22.63
CA PHE A 148 19.53 12.05 22.07
C PHE A 148 18.99 10.67 22.45
N VAL A 149 17.78 10.65 23.01
CA VAL A 149 17.02 9.42 23.33
C VAL A 149 15.54 9.67 23.06
N TRP A 150 14.91 8.78 22.32
CA TRP A 150 13.46 8.82 22.16
C TRP A 150 12.74 8.46 23.46
N LEU A 151 11.79 9.31 23.89
CA LEU A 151 10.89 9.03 25.00
C LEU A 151 9.58 8.39 24.52
N LYS A 152 8.87 9.07 23.63
CA LYS A 152 7.66 8.54 22.98
C LYS A 152 7.66 8.95 21.50
N ARG A 153 7.15 8.07 20.62
CA ARG A 153 7.05 8.35 19.19
C ARG A 153 5.63 8.24 18.71
N GLY A 154 5.31 8.94 17.61
CA GLY A 154 4.02 8.83 16.92
C GLY A 154 2.81 9.32 17.72
N LYS A 155 3.00 10.24 18.66
CA LYS A 155 1.92 10.80 19.48
C LYS A 155 1.16 11.88 18.73
N ASP A 156 -0.11 12.03 19.06
CA ASP A 156 -1.00 13.03 18.49
C ASP A 156 -0.82 14.43 19.13
N TYR A 157 -1.62 15.38 18.65
CA TYR A 157 -1.60 16.74 19.17
C TYR A 157 -2.05 16.80 20.63
N SER A 158 -2.94 15.93 21.09
CA SER A 158 -3.44 15.92 22.47
C SER A 158 -2.32 15.63 23.47
N PHE A 159 -1.42 14.70 23.15
CA PHE A 159 -0.24 14.41 23.94
C PHE A 159 0.74 15.60 24.00
N TYR A 160 1.00 16.23 22.84
CA TYR A 160 1.84 17.44 22.78
C TYR A 160 1.22 18.60 23.58
N HIS A 161 -0.08 18.82 23.43
CA HIS A 161 -0.80 19.86 24.17
C HIS A 161 -0.75 19.61 25.68
N HIS A 162 -0.90 18.36 26.13
CA HIS A 162 -0.77 18.01 27.54
C HIS A 162 0.63 18.36 28.08
N PHE A 163 1.69 18.08 27.34
CA PHE A 163 3.05 18.49 27.70
C PHE A 163 3.17 20.02 27.82
N GLU A 164 2.67 20.76 26.83
CA GLU A 164 2.69 22.25 26.88
C GLU A 164 1.91 22.79 28.07
N MET A 165 0.78 22.21 28.46
CA MET A 165 0.03 22.56 29.65
C MET A 165 0.87 22.36 30.93
N VAL A 166 1.57 21.23 31.05
CA VAL A 166 2.47 20.97 32.18
C VAL A 166 3.63 21.97 32.20
N LYS A 167 4.22 22.27 31.06
CA LYS A 167 5.30 23.26 30.89
C LYS A 167 4.83 24.67 31.29
N HIS A 168 3.67 25.11 30.83
CA HIS A 168 3.08 26.40 31.22
C HIS A 168 2.81 26.47 32.75
N GLY A 169 2.35 25.37 33.35
CA GLY A 169 2.18 25.27 34.79
C GLY A 169 3.49 25.46 35.58
N LEU A 170 4.61 24.92 35.09
CA LEU A 170 5.94 25.12 35.66
C LEU A 170 6.42 26.57 35.52
N ILE A 171 6.22 27.18 34.35
CA ILE A 171 6.53 28.60 34.11
C ILE A 171 5.72 29.50 35.03
N ALA A 172 4.44 29.19 35.25
CA ALA A 172 3.61 29.95 36.20
C ALA A 172 4.16 29.87 37.65
N LYS A 173 4.58 28.65 38.09
CA LYS A 173 5.25 28.44 39.39
C LYS A 173 6.58 29.18 39.48
N SER A 174 7.37 29.20 38.43
CA SER A 174 8.61 29.99 38.35
C SER A 174 8.31 31.49 38.59
N ARG A 175 7.32 32.04 37.88
CA ARG A 175 6.89 33.46 38.07
C ARG A 175 6.38 33.72 39.47
N GLN A 176 5.66 32.79 40.09
CA GLN A 176 5.20 32.92 41.48
C GLN A 176 6.37 32.88 42.46
N ALA A 177 7.37 31.99 42.27
CA ALA A 177 8.56 31.95 43.10
C ALA A 177 9.36 33.25 43.03
N LEU A 178 9.48 33.87 41.84
CA LEU A 178 10.08 35.21 41.69
C LEU A 178 9.34 36.27 42.47
N ARG A 179 8.01 36.31 42.43
CA ARG A 179 7.20 37.25 43.19
C ARG A 179 7.35 37.06 44.71
N ASN A 180 7.60 35.84 45.14
CA ASN A 180 7.82 35.48 46.54
C ASN A 180 9.29 35.58 46.95
N HIS A 181 10.14 36.26 46.17
CA HIS A 181 11.56 36.44 46.43
C HIS A 181 12.40 35.15 46.56
N HIS A 182 12.03 34.09 45.84
CA HIS A 182 12.76 32.81 45.76
C HIS A 182 13.40 32.59 44.37
N PRO A 183 14.46 33.35 44.01
CA PRO A 183 15.01 33.31 42.65
C PRO A 183 15.61 31.94 42.28
N ALA A 184 16.21 31.23 43.24
CA ALA A 184 16.77 29.89 43.01
C ALA A 184 15.67 28.88 42.61
N LEU A 185 14.58 28.84 43.37
CA LEU A 185 13.41 28.01 43.09
C LEU A 185 12.75 28.36 41.76
N ALA A 186 12.72 29.66 41.43
CA ALA A 186 12.20 30.12 40.15
C ALA A 186 12.98 29.57 38.96
N GLN A 187 14.32 29.55 39.04
CA GLN A 187 15.17 28.97 38.02
C GLN A 187 15.00 27.44 37.91
N GLU A 188 14.88 26.73 39.05
CA GLU A 188 14.61 25.30 39.07
C GLU A 188 13.32 24.93 38.31
N TYR A 189 12.23 25.69 38.51
CA TYR A 189 10.98 25.49 37.76
C TYR A 189 11.10 25.90 36.31
N PHE A 190 11.81 26.98 35.99
CA PHE A 190 11.96 27.50 34.63
C PHE A 190 12.72 26.52 33.75
N HIS A 191 13.79 25.95 34.26
CA HIS A 191 14.69 25.03 33.56
C HIS A 191 14.31 23.55 33.73
N ALA A 192 13.20 23.23 34.41
CA ALA A 192 12.83 21.86 34.77
C ALA A 192 12.65 20.92 33.58
N LEU A 193 12.22 21.43 32.43
CA LEU A 193 12.02 20.61 31.19
C LEU A 193 13.08 20.87 30.12
N ASP A 194 14.16 21.57 30.45
CA ASP A 194 15.27 21.77 29.52
C ASP A 194 15.91 20.41 29.17
N GLY A 195 16.21 20.20 27.90
CA GLY A 195 16.68 18.93 27.40
C GLY A 195 15.56 17.95 26.98
N ILE A 196 14.27 18.33 27.17
CA ILE A 196 13.14 17.61 26.59
C ILE A 196 12.62 18.40 25.39
N GLY A 197 12.45 17.71 24.27
CA GLY A 197 11.97 18.34 23.04
C GLY A 197 11.05 17.47 22.22
N PHE A 198 10.50 18.06 21.16
CA PHE A 198 9.65 17.39 20.20
C PHE A 198 10.19 17.56 18.78
N ILE A 199 10.10 16.50 18.00
CA ILE A 199 10.29 16.52 16.57
C ILE A 199 8.94 16.24 15.93
N LEU A 200 8.45 17.20 15.13
CA LEU A 200 7.27 17.04 14.31
C LEU A 200 7.58 16.07 13.19
N SER A 201 6.73 15.09 12.99
CA SER A 201 6.84 14.08 11.94
C SER A 201 5.47 13.78 11.33
N THR A 202 5.43 12.88 10.36
CA THR A 202 4.19 12.36 9.80
C THR A 202 4.12 10.84 10.01
N ARG A 203 2.92 10.34 10.22
CA ARG A 203 2.60 8.92 10.25
C ARG A 203 1.58 8.61 9.18
N ARG A 204 1.84 7.57 8.40
CA ARG A 204 0.90 7.04 7.43
C ARG A 204 -0.22 6.30 8.15
N VAL A 205 -1.46 6.53 7.75
CA VAL A 205 -2.66 5.94 8.35
C VAL A 205 -3.57 5.43 7.25
N TYR A 206 -4.13 4.26 7.46
CA TYR A 206 -5.08 3.59 6.57
C TYR A 206 -6.42 3.47 7.31
N PRO A 207 -7.34 4.45 7.12
CA PRO A 207 -8.55 4.57 7.95
C PRO A 207 -9.50 3.38 7.84
N LEU A 208 -9.50 2.68 6.70
CA LEU A 208 -10.37 1.53 6.45
C LEU A 208 -9.70 0.18 6.83
N GLY A 209 -8.58 0.22 7.55
CA GLY A 209 -7.92 -1.00 8.04
C GLY A 209 -7.41 -1.90 6.93
N ASP A 210 -7.99 -3.09 6.80
CA ASP A 210 -7.62 -4.14 5.85
C ASP A 210 -8.19 -3.95 4.42
N PHE A 211 -8.91 -2.87 4.19
CA PHE A 211 -9.50 -2.56 2.88
C PHE A 211 -8.43 -2.55 1.78
N ALA A 212 -8.51 -3.50 0.85
CA ALA A 212 -7.59 -3.68 -0.26
C ALA A 212 -6.09 -3.61 0.14
N GLY A 213 -5.75 -4.12 1.34
CA GLY A 213 -4.45 -3.89 1.96
C GLY A 213 -3.25 -4.31 1.12
N GLN A 214 -3.33 -5.47 0.45
CA GLN A 214 -2.27 -5.95 -0.46
C GLN A 214 -2.13 -5.10 -1.73
N VAL A 215 -3.21 -4.47 -2.17
CA VAL A 215 -3.21 -3.57 -3.35
C VAL A 215 -2.61 -2.23 -2.98
N ILE A 216 -3.10 -1.63 -1.89
CA ILE A 216 -2.61 -0.34 -1.39
C ILE A 216 -1.16 -0.47 -0.93
N GLY A 217 -0.86 -1.56 -0.21
CA GLY A 217 0.42 -1.74 0.44
C GLY A 217 0.59 -0.83 1.65
N PHE A 218 1.84 -0.58 2.04
CA PHE A 218 2.16 0.23 3.20
C PHE A 218 3.42 1.06 2.98
N ALA A 219 3.56 2.10 3.79
CA ALA A 219 4.69 3.02 3.77
C ALA A 219 5.21 3.28 5.19
N ASN A 220 6.50 3.55 5.30
CA ASN A 220 7.10 4.15 6.49
C ASN A 220 7.10 5.69 6.38
N SER A 221 7.82 6.38 7.27
CA SER A 221 7.95 7.83 7.26
C SER A 221 8.71 8.39 6.05
N GLU A 222 9.47 7.55 5.35
CA GLU A 222 10.39 7.97 4.29
C GLU A 222 9.89 7.58 2.89
N ARG A 223 9.39 6.36 2.73
CA ARG A 223 9.00 5.81 1.43
C ARG A 223 7.90 4.76 1.52
N GLY A 224 7.29 4.46 0.40
CA GLY A 224 6.47 3.28 0.20
C GLY A 224 7.33 1.99 0.23
N LEU A 225 6.79 0.94 0.81
CA LEU A 225 7.49 -0.33 1.03
C LEU A 225 6.83 -1.51 0.31
N ASN A 226 5.58 -1.38 -0.09
CA ASN A 226 4.83 -2.43 -0.80
C ASN A 226 3.63 -1.81 -1.53
N GLY A 227 3.06 -2.56 -2.49
CA GLY A 227 1.83 -2.21 -3.20
C GLY A 227 1.90 -0.88 -3.95
N LEU A 228 0.77 -0.20 -4.08
CA LEU A 228 0.69 1.11 -4.72
C LEU A 228 1.46 2.20 -3.96
N GLU A 229 1.62 2.06 -2.65
CA GLU A 229 2.48 2.96 -1.88
C GLU A 229 3.93 2.94 -2.36
N GLU A 230 4.45 1.78 -2.73
CA GLU A 230 5.80 1.65 -3.31
C GLU A 230 5.80 2.12 -4.77
N GLN A 231 4.89 1.60 -5.58
CA GLN A 231 4.86 1.86 -7.02
C GLN A 231 4.65 3.34 -7.37
N LEU A 232 3.81 4.03 -6.60
CA LEU A 232 3.51 5.45 -6.78
C LEU A 232 4.37 6.36 -5.89
N ASN A 233 5.47 5.84 -5.33
CA ASN A 233 6.27 6.58 -4.35
C ASN A 233 6.73 7.95 -4.87
N SER A 234 7.14 8.05 -6.14
CA SER A 234 7.57 9.30 -6.77
C SER A 234 6.47 10.36 -6.87
N LEU A 235 5.21 9.95 -6.99
CA LEU A 235 4.05 10.85 -7.02
C LEU A 235 3.61 11.23 -5.61
N LEU A 236 3.59 10.24 -4.71
CA LEU A 236 3.05 10.40 -3.36
C LEU A 236 3.99 11.14 -2.41
N VAL A 237 5.30 11.00 -2.56
CA VAL A 237 6.30 11.70 -1.73
C VAL A 237 6.40 13.14 -2.16
N GLY A 238 6.15 14.07 -1.22
CA GLY A 238 6.36 15.49 -1.43
C GLY A 238 7.85 15.86 -1.42
N ARG A 239 8.14 17.08 -1.80
CA ARG A 239 9.49 17.66 -1.73
C ARG A 239 9.61 18.51 -0.47
N SER A 240 10.43 18.08 0.49
CA SER A 240 10.67 18.84 1.71
C SER A 240 11.28 20.20 1.40
N GLY A 241 10.82 21.20 2.13
CA GLY A 241 11.35 22.55 2.12
C GLY A 241 12.53 22.71 3.10
N GLN A 242 13.07 23.91 3.15
CA GLN A 242 14.13 24.28 4.07
C GLN A 242 13.89 25.71 4.56
N ALA A 243 14.13 25.95 5.85
CA ALA A 243 14.20 27.28 6.41
C ALA A 243 15.52 27.47 7.14
N VAL A 244 16.13 28.63 7.00
CA VAL A 244 17.32 29.02 7.76
C VAL A 244 16.91 30.09 8.76
N TYR A 245 16.96 29.76 10.05
CA TYR A 245 16.69 30.68 11.13
C TYR A 245 18.00 31.26 11.67
N VAL A 246 18.01 32.55 11.93
CA VAL A 246 19.09 33.18 12.72
C VAL A 246 18.69 33.09 14.19
N LYS A 247 19.60 32.59 15.03
CA LYS A 247 19.43 32.51 16.49
C LYS A 247 20.21 33.60 17.20
N ASP A 248 19.69 34.03 18.37
CA ASP A 248 20.47 34.81 19.33
C ASP A 248 21.39 33.90 20.19
N ALA A 249 22.18 34.53 21.07
CA ALA A 249 23.08 33.81 21.99
C ALA A 249 22.34 32.87 22.96
N ALA A 250 21.04 33.09 23.19
CA ALA A 250 20.15 32.22 23.99
C ALA A 250 19.45 31.15 23.15
N ALA A 251 19.89 30.95 21.90
CA ALA A 251 19.33 29.99 20.93
C ALA A 251 17.86 30.25 20.52
N ARG A 252 17.36 31.48 20.72
CA ARG A 252 16.00 31.86 20.30
C ARG A 252 16.02 32.26 18.82
N ALA A 253 15.05 31.78 18.05
CA ALA A 253 14.90 32.16 16.64
C ALA A 253 14.50 33.64 16.53
N LEU A 254 15.29 34.45 15.80
CA LEU A 254 15.05 35.86 15.59
C LEU A 254 14.28 36.15 14.31
N TRP A 255 14.78 35.63 13.18
CA TRP A 255 14.12 35.77 11.86
C TRP A 255 14.52 34.66 10.91
N ILE A 256 13.75 34.52 9.84
CA ILE A 256 14.02 33.58 8.75
C ILE A 256 14.80 34.30 7.66
N LYS A 257 15.93 33.73 7.23
CA LYS A 257 16.68 34.23 6.07
C LYS A 257 15.92 33.92 4.78
N LYS A 258 15.66 34.94 3.92
CA LYS A 258 15.07 34.72 2.59
C LYS A 258 15.95 33.82 1.73
N LYS A 259 17.30 34.02 1.79
CA LYS A 259 18.26 33.16 1.09
C LYS A 259 18.31 31.79 1.77
N GLY A 260 17.90 30.74 1.06
CA GLY A 260 17.84 29.38 1.59
C GLY A 260 16.46 28.98 2.12
N TYR A 261 15.44 29.84 2.04
CA TYR A 261 14.05 29.48 2.31
C TYR A 261 13.42 28.81 1.08
N ARG A 262 12.93 27.59 1.26
CA ARG A 262 12.19 26.84 0.25
C ARG A 262 10.95 26.24 0.91
N LEU A 263 9.78 26.54 0.38
CA LEU A 263 8.52 25.95 0.82
C LEU A 263 8.50 24.43 0.54
N PRO A 264 7.95 23.63 1.45
CA PRO A 264 7.64 22.24 1.15
C PRO A 264 6.53 22.17 0.10
N SER A 265 6.60 21.16 -0.76
CA SER A 265 5.52 20.82 -1.70
C SER A 265 5.03 19.42 -1.33
N ASP A 266 3.78 19.29 -0.94
CA ASP A 266 3.17 17.99 -0.67
C ASP A 266 3.13 17.14 -1.94
N GLY A 267 3.02 15.83 -1.81
CA GLY A 267 2.88 14.91 -2.94
C GLY A 267 1.54 15.08 -3.66
N MET A 268 1.38 14.39 -4.79
CA MET A 268 0.19 14.43 -5.63
C MET A 268 -0.87 13.47 -5.11
N ARG A 269 -2.09 13.94 -4.89
CA ARG A 269 -3.22 13.08 -4.50
C ARG A 269 -3.61 12.15 -5.63
N VAL A 270 -3.94 10.90 -5.31
CA VAL A 270 -4.26 9.85 -6.27
C VAL A 270 -5.65 9.29 -6.01
N TRP A 271 -6.43 9.14 -7.06
CA TRP A 271 -7.72 8.43 -7.05
C TRP A 271 -7.56 7.11 -7.79
N LEU A 272 -7.94 6.02 -7.13
CA LEU A 272 -7.94 4.67 -7.69
C LEU A 272 -9.27 4.41 -8.44
N THR A 273 -9.28 3.38 -9.25
CA THR A 273 -10.51 2.84 -9.85
C THR A 273 -11.31 1.99 -8.86
N LEU A 274 -10.68 1.51 -7.77
CA LEU A 274 -11.36 0.75 -6.72
C LEU A 274 -12.57 1.51 -6.18
N ASN A 275 -13.70 0.83 -6.13
CA ASN A 275 -14.93 1.34 -5.54
C ASN A 275 -15.09 0.78 -4.11
N THR A 276 -15.37 1.65 -3.14
CA THR A 276 -15.42 1.28 -1.73
C THR A 276 -16.39 0.14 -1.46
N THR A 277 -17.62 0.26 -1.95
CA THR A 277 -18.67 -0.73 -1.70
C THR A 277 -18.40 -2.06 -2.42
N ILE A 278 -17.95 -2.01 -3.68
CA ILE A 278 -17.69 -3.24 -4.46
C ILE A 278 -16.51 -4.01 -3.86
N GLN A 279 -15.45 -3.30 -3.41
CA GLN A 279 -14.32 -3.91 -2.72
C GLN A 279 -14.74 -4.56 -1.40
N GLN A 280 -15.57 -3.89 -0.60
CA GLN A 280 -16.09 -4.46 0.66
C GLN A 280 -16.97 -5.69 0.42
N ILE A 281 -17.81 -5.66 -0.62
CA ILE A 281 -18.60 -6.84 -1.03
C ILE A 281 -17.68 -8.01 -1.37
N ALA A 282 -16.61 -7.76 -2.16
CA ALA A 282 -15.67 -8.79 -2.56
C ALA A 282 -14.92 -9.38 -1.36
N GLN A 283 -14.39 -8.55 -0.45
CA GLN A 283 -13.72 -9.01 0.76
C GLN A 283 -14.66 -9.84 1.65
N HIS A 284 -15.87 -9.35 1.88
CA HIS A 284 -16.86 -10.04 2.70
C HIS A 284 -17.24 -11.43 2.17
N GLU A 285 -17.46 -11.57 0.87
CA GLU A 285 -17.81 -12.86 0.28
C GLU A 285 -16.61 -13.81 0.24
N LEU A 286 -15.36 -13.28 0.10
CA LEU A 286 -14.16 -14.10 0.26
C LEU A 286 -13.96 -14.58 1.69
N ASP A 287 -14.16 -13.73 2.69
CA ASP A 287 -14.06 -14.10 4.10
C ASP A 287 -15.06 -15.21 4.45
N LYS A 288 -16.31 -15.11 3.94
CA LYS A 288 -17.31 -16.18 4.10
C LYS A 288 -16.84 -17.49 3.46
N ALA A 289 -16.32 -17.44 2.23
CA ALA A 289 -15.81 -18.62 1.56
C ALA A 289 -14.62 -19.23 2.32
N ALA A 290 -13.74 -18.37 2.85
CA ALA A 290 -12.59 -18.80 3.64
C ALA A 290 -12.99 -19.47 4.95
N LYS A 291 -13.97 -18.94 5.66
CA LYS A 291 -14.53 -19.55 6.88
C LYS A 291 -15.18 -20.91 6.60
N GLN A 292 -15.84 -21.03 5.45
CA GLN A 292 -16.54 -22.27 5.06
C GLN A 292 -15.58 -23.35 4.57
N PHE A 293 -14.62 -23.00 3.71
CA PHE A 293 -13.79 -23.97 2.98
C PHE A 293 -12.33 -24.03 3.44
N LYS A 294 -11.92 -23.18 4.40
CA LYS A 294 -10.59 -23.13 5.02
C LYS A 294 -9.44 -23.21 4.00
N PRO A 295 -9.44 -22.35 2.96
CA PRO A 295 -8.39 -22.39 1.94
C PRO A 295 -7.06 -21.89 2.49
N ARG A 296 -5.98 -22.18 1.77
CA ARG A 296 -4.69 -21.55 2.01
C ARG A 296 -4.69 -20.06 1.66
N SER A 297 -5.37 -19.68 0.58
CA SER A 297 -5.57 -18.31 0.16
C SER A 297 -6.74 -18.20 -0.83
N SER A 298 -7.26 -16.98 -0.99
CA SER A 298 -8.31 -16.69 -1.97
C SER A 298 -8.14 -15.31 -2.58
N VAL A 299 -8.63 -15.15 -3.81
CA VAL A 299 -8.60 -13.90 -4.56
C VAL A 299 -9.95 -13.65 -5.20
N ALA A 300 -10.41 -12.40 -5.20
CA ALA A 300 -11.52 -11.95 -6.04
C ALA A 300 -11.16 -10.67 -6.79
N ILE A 301 -11.47 -10.63 -8.08
CA ILE A 301 -11.26 -9.47 -8.94
C ILE A 301 -12.59 -9.10 -9.57
N VAL A 302 -12.98 -7.83 -9.51
CA VAL A 302 -14.14 -7.28 -10.23
C VAL A 302 -13.67 -6.19 -11.16
N MET A 303 -14.01 -6.31 -12.45
CA MET A 303 -13.62 -5.31 -13.46
C MET A 303 -14.82 -4.84 -14.27
N ASN A 304 -14.74 -3.59 -14.72
CA ASN A 304 -15.59 -3.09 -15.79
C ASN A 304 -14.95 -3.48 -17.14
N PRO A 305 -15.61 -4.34 -17.94
CA PRO A 305 -15.02 -4.82 -19.18
C PRO A 305 -14.90 -3.72 -20.26
N TRP A 306 -15.66 -2.62 -20.15
CA TRP A 306 -15.72 -1.58 -21.17
C TRP A 306 -14.64 -0.51 -21.08
N ASN A 307 -13.97 -0.38 -19.92
CA ASN A 307 -12.89 0.59 -19.73
C ASN A 307 -11.65 -0.01 -19.07
N GLY A 308 -11.71 -1.29 -18.66
CA GLY A 308 -10.60 -1.97 -17.99
C GLY A 308 -10.40 -1.61 -16.51
N ASP A 309 -11.29 -0.79 -15.92
CA ASP A 309 -11.18 -0.39 -14.52
C ASP A 309 -11.32 -1.60 -13.59
N ILE A 310 -10.36 -1.75 -12.68
CA ILE A 310 -10.43 -2.70 -11.57
C ILE A 310 -11.23 -2.03 -10.45
N LEU A 311 -12.47 -2.49 -10.25
CA LEU A 311 -13.37 -1.95 -9.23
C LEU A 311 -13.19 -2.59 -7.87
N ALA A 312 -12.71 -3.85 -7.84
CA ALA A 312 -12.29 -4.55 -6.64
C ALA A 312 -11.17 -5.54 -6.95
N MET A 313 -10.24 -5.67 -5.99
CA MET A 313 -9.18 -6.67 -5.99
C MET A 313 -8.94 -7.09 -4.54
N ALA A 314 -9.62 -8.13 -4.12
CA ALA A 314 -9.58 -8.65 -2.75
C ALA A 314 -8.67 -9.87 -2.66
N ASN A 315 -7.93 -9.97 -1.57
CA ASN A 315 -7.09 -11.12 -1.22
C ASN A 315 -7.46 -11.61 0.18
N TRP A 316 -7.42 -12.90 0.40
CA TRP A 316 -7.51 -13.53 1.71
C TRP A 316 -6.31 -14.47 1.90
N PRO A 317 -5.62 -14.53 3.07
CA PRO A 317 -5.83 -13.69 4.25
C PRO A 317 -5.59 -12.20 3.98
N GLU A 318 -6.33 -11.36 4.70
CA GLU A 318 -6.28 -9.91 4.55
C GLU A 318 -5.02 -9.32 5.18
N LEU A 319 -4.61 -8.15 4.69
CA LEU A 319 -3.53 -7.36 5.23
C LEU A 319 -4.08 -6.04 5.76
N ASN A 320 -3.86 -5.76 7.06
CA ASN A 320 -4.04 -4.40 7.57
C ASN A 320 -2.72 -3.63 7.46
N PRO A 321 -2.62 -2.63 6.56
CA PRO A 321 -1.39 -1.85 6.40
C PRO A 321 -0.95 -1.07 7.64
N ASN A 322 -1.85 -0.81 8.60
CA ASN A 322 -1.46 -0.17 9.86
C ASN A 322 -0.62 -1.09 10.75
N ASP A 323 -0.77 -2.41 10.62
CA ASP A 323 -0.12 -3.44 11.43
C ASP A 323 0.85 -4.32 10.64
N TYR A 324 1.35 -3.84 9.49
CA TYR A 324 2.20 -4.64 8.59
C TYR A 324 3.42 -5.27 9.27
N GLN A 325 3.99 -4.59 10.27
CA GLN A 325 5.16 -5.10 11.02
C GLN A 325 4.86 -6.34 11.85
N LYS A 326 3.59 -6.59 12.20
CA LYS A 326 3.14 -7.76 12.94
C LYS A 326 2.65 -8.88 12.02
N THR A 327 2.47 -8.58 10.73
CA THR A 327 1.92 -9.52 9.74
C THR A 327 3.07 -10.26 9.04
N PRO A 328 3.02 -11.60 8.93
CA PRO A 328 4.02 -12.38 8.21
C PRO A 328 4.15 -11.90 6.75
N PRO A 329 5.39 -11.81 6.20
CA PRO A 329 5.63 -11.27 4.86
C PRO A 329 4.91 -11.98 3.71
N ASN A 330 4.61 -13.28 3.85
CA ASN A 330 3.86 -14.04 2.85
C ASN A 330 2.42 -13.54 2.66
N PHE A 331 1.85 -12.78 3.62
CA PHE A 331 0.52 -12.17 3.52
C PHE A 331 0.55 -10.78 2.89
N TRP A 332 1.73 -10.21 2.64
CA TRP A 332 1.84 -8.91 1.98
C TRP A 332 1.62 -9.00 0.46
N ARG A 333 1.72 -10.22 -0.10
CA ARG A 333 1.65 -10.45 -1.54
C ARG A 333 0.23 -10.23 -2.07
N ASN A 334 0.13 -9.49 -3.17
CA ASN A 334 -1.10 -9.40 -3.93
C ASN A 334 -1.19 -10.58 -4.91
N ARG A 335 -1.78 -11.68 -4.46
CA ARG A 335 -1.85 -12.94 -5.21
C ARG A 335 -2.64 -12.83 -6.52
N ALA A 336 -3.47 -11.78 -6.65
CA ALA A 336 -4.17 -11.49 -7.90
C ALA A 336 -3.21 -11.28 -9.10
N VAL A 337 -2.00 -10.81 -8.84
CA VAL A 337 -1.00 -10.47 -9.85
C VAL A 337 0.31 -11.27 -9.71
N THR A 338 0.63 -11.75 -8.50
CA THR A 338 1.94 -12.38 -8.24
C THR A 338 1.94 -13.90 -8.38
N ASP A 339 0.77 -14.57 -8.23
CA ASP A 339 0.70 -16.03 -8.09
C ASP A 339 0.04 -16.66 -9.31
N PRO A 340 0.82 -17.10 -10.32
CA PRO A 340 0.29 -17.85 -11.44
C PRO A 340 -0.03 -19.29 -11.03
N TYR A 341 -1.08 -19.85 -11.58
CA TYR A 341 -1.51 -21.23 -11.36
C TYR A 341 -2.11 -21.82 -12.64
N GLU A 342 -2.21 -23.13 -12.73
CA GLU A 342 -2.89 -23.79 -13.83
C GLU A 342 -4.40 -23.55 -13.77
N PRO A 343 -5.01 -22.87 -14.76
CA PRO A 343 -6.40 -22.43 -14.69
C PRO A 343 -7.42 -23.56 -14.80
N GLY A 344 -7.04 -24.69 -15.40
CA GLY A 344 -7.97 -25.78 -15.69
C GLY A 344 -9.11 -25.31 -16.59
N SER A 345 -10.29 -25.85 -16.36
CA SER A 345 -11.47 -25.66 -17.23
C SER A 345 -11.97 -24.24 -17.39
N VAL A 346 -11.56 -23.25 -16.55
CA VAL A 346 -11.88 -21.84 -16.83
C VAL A 346 -11.15 -21.30 -18.05
N PHE A 347 -10.16 -22.04 -18.57
CA PHE A 347 -9.44 -21.68 -19.76
C PHE A 347 -10.17 -22.02 -21.08
N LYS A 348 -11.10 -23.00 -21.04
CA LYS A 348 -11.84 -23.48 -22.21
C LYS A 348 -12.54 -22.41 -23.04
N PRO A 349 -13.20 -21.38 -22.44
CA PRO A 349 -13.83 -20.32 -23.22
C PRO A 349 -12.88 -19.54 -24.12
N TYR A 350 -11.63 -19.36 -23.73
CA TYR A 350 -10.63 -18.62 -24.52
C TYR A 350 -10.19 -19.43 -25.75
N ASN A 351 -9.84 -20.72 -25.57
CA ASN A 351 -9.52 -21.62 -26.68
C ASN A 351 -10.73 -21.78 -27.62
N LEU A 352 -11.93 -21.98 -27.08
CA LEU A 352 -13.14 -22.08 -27.88
C LEU A 352 -13.44 -20.82 -28.67
N SER A 353 -13.21 -19.63 -28.08
CA SER A 353 -13.35 -18.35 -28.81
C SER A 353 -12.48 -18.31 -30.06
N TRP A 354 -11.27 -18.83 -29.98
CA TRP A 354 -10.34 -18.86 -31.09
C TRP A 354 -10.71 -19.89 -32.16
N ALA A 355 -11.15 -21.08 -31.73
CA ALA A 355 -11.65 -22.12 -32.63
C ALA A 355 -12.88 -21.66 -33.44
N LEU A 356 -13.81 -20.97 -32.79
CA LEU A 356 -15.01 -20.39 -33.42
C LEU A 356 -14.65 -19.24 -34.36
N LYS A 357 -13.75 -18.33 -33.96
CA LYS A 357 -13.25 -17.21 -34.78
C LYS A 357 -12.65 -17.70 -36.10
N ASN A 358 -11.90 -18.77 -36.04
CA ASN A 358 -11.19 -19.34 -37.22
C ASN A 358 -12.00 -20.42 -37.94
N HIS A 359 -13.29 -20.56 -37.63
CA HIS A 359 -14.21 -21.53 -38.24
C HIS A 359 -13.75 -23.00 -38.18
N VAL A 360 -12.90 -23.33 -37.18
CA VAL A 360 -12.46 -24.73 -36.95
C VAL A 360 -13.65 -25.60 -36.53
N VAL A 361 -14.57 -25.00 -35.76
CA VAL A 361 -15.82 -25.61 -35.28
C VAL A 361 -16.95 -24.58 -35.26
N THR A 362 -18.18 -25.10 -35.19
CA THR A 362 -19.39 -24.32 -34.80
C THR A 362 -19.92 -24.86 -33.50
N LEU A 363 -20.84 -24.13 -32.83
CA LEU A 363 -21.47 -24.61 -31.59
C LEU A 363 -22.22 -25.94 -31.75
N ASN A 364 -22.71 -26.24 -32.97
CA ASN A 364 -23.42 -27.44 -33.31
C ASN A 364 -22.51 -28.61 -33.78
N THR A 365 -21.23 -28.40 -33.98
CA THR A 365 -20.29 -29.46 -34.30
C THR A 365 -20.30 -30.50 -33.19
N VAL A 366 -20.43 -31.78 -33.56
CA VAL A 366 -20.52 -32.91 -32.62
C VAL A 366 -19.20 -33.64 -32.54
N PHE A 367 -18.78 -34.01 -31.34
CA PHE A 367 -17.61 -34.82 -31.05
C PHE A 367 -18.01 -36.05 -30.25
N ASN A 368 -17.39 -37.20 -30.52
CA ASN A 368 -17.54 -38.40 -29.71
C ASN A 368 -16.78 -38.20 -28.39
N THR A 369 -17.44 -38.35 -27.27
CA THR A 369 -16.83 -38.20 -25.94
C THR A 369 -16.71 -39.54 -25.19
N TYR A 370 -16.90 -40.63 -25.91
CA TYR A 370 -16.58 -42.02 -25.50
C TYR A 370 -17.11 -42.36 -24.10
N ASN A 371 -18.30 -41.92 -23.78
CA ASN A 371 -18.93 -42.09 -22.42
C ASN A 371 -17.99 -41.61 -21.28
N GLY A 372 -17.21 -40.56 -21.49
CA GLY A 372 -16.40 -39.93 -20.48
C GLY A 372 -15.00 -40.53 -20.25
N ARG A 373 -14.57 -41.51 -21.06
CA ARG A 373 -13.22 -42.11 -20.95
C ARG A 373 -12.61 -42.32 -22.36
N TYR A 374 -11.47 -41.68 -22.56
CA TYR A 374 -10.78 -41.71 -23.86
C TYR A 374 -9.28 -41.86 -23.69
N ARG A 375 -8.69 -42.81 -24.42
CA ARG A 375 -7.22 -42.84 -24.56
C ARG A 375 -6.84 -42.10 -25.83
N ASP A 376 -6.02 -41.06 -25.65
CA ASP A 376 -5.50 -40.28 -26.76
C ASP A 376 -4.45 -41.09 -27.57
N PRO A 377 -4.04 -40.63 -28.78
CA PRO A 377 -3.04 -41.31 -29.58
C PRO A 377 -1.66 -41.43 -28.90
N THR A 378 -1.41 -40.71 -27.82
CA THR A 378 -0.16 -40.84 -27.02
C THR A 378 -0.28 -41.94 -25.95
N GLY A 379 -1.46 -42.56 -25.82
CA GLY A 379 -1.79 -43.56 -24.79
C GLY A 379 -2.28 -42.97 -23.45
N ARG A 380 -2.35 -41.65 -23.32
CA ARG A 380 -2.81 -40.96 -22.09
C ARG A 380 -4.32 -41.12 -21.95
N LEU A 381 -4.75 -41.49 -20.74
CA LEU A 381 -6.15 -41.52 -20.39
C LEU A 381 -6.66 -40.12 -20.10
N ILE A 382 -7.72 -39.70 -20.78
CA ILE A 382 -8.46 -38.45 -20.55
C ILE A 382 -9.83 -38.82 -20.03
N GLU A 383 -10.25 -38.19 -18.94
CA GLU A 383 -11.53 -38.45 -18.29
C GLU A 383 -12.36 -37.18 -18.17
N ASP A 384 -13.65 -37.32 -18.39
CA ASP A 384 -14.69 -36.33 -18.11
C ASP A 384 -15.37 -36.63 -16.78
N VAL A 385 -15.94 -35.60 -16.15
CA VAL A 385 -16.72 -35.78 -14.91
C VAL A 385 -18.03 -36.58 -15.15
N GLY A 386 -18.58 -36.51 -16.35
CA GLY A 386 -19.78 -37.19 -16.74
C GLY A 386 -19.61 -38.07 -17.99
N GLY A 387 -20.43 -39.10 -18.12
CA GLY A 387 -20.43 -40.04 -19.25
C GLY A 387 -21.46 -39.65 -20.31
N TRP A 388 -21.01 -39.10 -21.44
CA TRP A 388 -21.84 -38.85 -22.61
C TRP A 388 -21.20 -39.57 -23.81
N PRO A 389 -22.00 -40.20 -24.70
CA PRO A 389 -21.45 -40.84 -25.89
C PRO A 389 -20.87 -39.77 -26.87
N SER A 390 -21.59 -38.66 -27.02
CA SER A 390 -21.16 -37.53 -27.85
C SER A 390 -21.71 -36.23 -27.34
N LEU A 391 -21.03 -35.11 -27.61
CA LEU A 391 -21.42 -33.75 -27.22
C LEU A 391 -21.26 -32.79 -28.39
N THR A 392 -22.20 -31.85 -28.51
CA THR A 392 -21.98 -30.63 -29.31
C THR A 392 -20.91 -29.76 -28.69
N VAL A 393 -20.27 -28.88 -29.44
CA VAL A 393 -19.29 -27.91 -28.94
C VAL A 393 -19.88 -27.03 -27.83
N GLU A 394 -21.15 -26.62 -27.93
CA GLU A 394 -21.85 -25.94 -26.84
C GLU A 394 -21.85 -26.79 -25.58
N ASN A 395 -22.28 -28.07 -25.70
CA ASN A 395 -22.37 -28.98 -24.57
C ASN A 395 -20.99 -29.39 -24.00
N ILE A 396 -19.95 -29.41 -24.81
CA ILE A 396 -18.55 -29.55 -24.33
C ILE A 396 -18.22 -28.45 -23.34
N LEU A 397 -18.60 -27.20 -23.62
CA LEU A 397 -18.39 -26.10 -22.69
C LEU A 397 -19.32 -26.19 -21.47
N VAL A 398 -20.61 -26.51 -21.68
CA VAL A 398 -21.64 -26.59 -20.64
C VAL A 398 -21.30 -27.65 -19.59
N TYR A 399 -20.95 -28.86 -20.02
CA TYR A 399 -20.62 -29.98 -19.14
C TYR A 399 -19.11 -30.07 -18.85
N SER A 400 -18.33 -29.13 -19.40
CA SER A 400 -16.89 -29.03 -19.15
C SER A 400 -16.09 -30.26 -19.60
N SER A 401 -16.44 -30.90 -20.73
CA SER A 401 -15.74 -32.06 -21.25
C SER A 401 -14.27 -31.76 -21.58
N ASN A 402 -13.35 -32.52 -21.01
CA ASN A 402 -11.91 -32.49 -21.33
C ASN A 402 -11.67 -33.18 -22.67
N ILE A 403 -12.36 -34.32 -22.89
CA ILE A 403 -12.26 -35.13 -24.14
C ILE A 403 -12.66 -34.30 -25.35
N GLY A 404 -13.80 -33.58 -25.22
CA GLY A 404 -14.28 -32.71 -26.28
C GLY A 404 -13.32 -31.56 -26.59
N MET A 405 -12.80 -30.90 -25.54
CA MET A 405 -11.82 -29.82 -25.73
C MET A 405 -10.51 -30.30 -26.32
N THR A 406 -10.01 -31.46 -25.93
CA THR A 406 -8.82 -32.09 -26.56
C THR A 406 -8.98 -32.24 -28.08
N GLN A 407 -10.15 -32.76 -28.51
CA GLN A 407 -10.41 -32.93 -29.94
C GLN A 407 -10.55 -31.60 -30.68
N ILE A 408 -11.07 -30.56 -30.04
CA ILE A 408 -11.09 -29.19 -30.58
C ILE A 408 -9.66 -28.66 -30.71
N GLY A 409 -8.81 -28.81 -29.66
CA GLY A 409 -7.42 -28.41 -29.70
C GLY A 409 -6.63 -29.10 -30.83
N TRP A 410 -6.78 -30.39 -31.00
CA TRP A 410 -6.14 -31.11 -32.09
C TRP A 410 -6.60 -30.65 -33.49
N LYS A 411 -7.86 -30.24 -33.63
CA LYS A 411 -8.33 -29.60 -34.86
C LYS A 411 -7.71 -28.23 -35.10
N MET A 412 -7.42 -27.47 -34.01
CA MET A 412 -6.70 -26.21 -34.09
C MET A 412 -5.22 -26.43 -34.45
N GLY A 413 -4.63 -27.44 -33.85
CA GLY A 413 -3.19 -27.66 -33.91
C GLY A 413 -2.37 -26.71 -33.03
N ILE A 414 -1.13 -27.11 -32.75
CA ILE A 414 -0.24 -26.35 -31.82
C ILE A 414 -0.09 -24.88 -32.21
N PRO A 415 0.16 -24.49 -33.49
CA PRO A 415 0.35 -23.10 -33.84
C PRO A 415 -0.88 -22.20 -33.50
N MET A 416 -2.08 -22.73 -33.78
CA MET A 416 -3.30 -21.98 -33.58
C MET A 416 -3.68 -21.88 -32.08
N GLU A 417 -3.46 -22.94 -31.27
CA GLU A 417 -3.63 -22.87 -29.81
C GLU A 417 -2.63 -21.90 -29.17
N TYR A 418 -1.36 -21.97 -29.58
CA TYR A 418 -0.33 -21.05 -29.14
C TYR A 418 -0.73 -19.58 -29.43
N GLN A 419 -1.19 -19.35 -30.67
CA GLN A 419 -1.67 -18.03 -31.08
C GLN A 419 -2.89 -17.57 -30.27
N ALA A 420 -3.82 -18.48 -29.93
CA ALA A 420 -4.96 -18.18 -29.07
C ALA A 420 -4.52 -17.65 -27.71
N ILE A 421 -3.62 -18.38 -27.04
CA ILE A 421 -3.10 -18.05 -25.71
C ILE A 421 -2.45 -16.66 -25.71
N HIS A 422 -1.55 -16.41 -26.63
CA HIS A 422 -0.85 -15.14 -26.73
C HIS A 422 -1.75 -13.98 -27.15
N SER A 423 -2.79 -14.24 -27.98
CA SER A 423 -3.74 -13.20 -28.37
C SER A 423 -4.61 -12.73 -27.20
N PHE A 424 -4.97 -13.61 -26.26
CA PHE A 424 -5.63 -13.26 -25.01
C PHE A 424 -4.67 -12.67 -23.96
N GLY A 425 -3.38 -12.55 -24.26
CA GLY A 425 -2.36 -11.95 -23.40
C GLY A 425 -1.86 -12.86 -22.26
N PHE A 426 -2.11 -14.16 -22.32
CA PHE A 426 -1.54 -15.12 -21.39
C PHE A 426 -0.03 -15.33 -21.69
N GLY A 427 0.75 -15.55 -20.65
CA GLY A 427 2.21 -15.60 -20.75
C GLY A 427 2.88 -14.23 -20.91
N GLN A 428 2.15 -13.12 -20.71
CA GLN A 428 2.62 -11.74 -20.86
C GLN A 428 2.13 -10.89 -19.70
N MET A 429 2.87 -9.82 -19.37
CA MET A 429 2.43 -8.81 -18.42
C MET A 429 1.11 -8.19 -18.89
N THR A 430 0.18 -7.94 -17.98
CA THR A 430 -1.10 -7.30 -18.34
C THR A 430 -0.96 -5.81 -18.61
N GLY A 431 0.12 -5.21 -18.11
CA GLY A 431 0.35 -3.77 -18.12
C GLY A 431 -0.33 -3.05 -16.95
N CYS A 432 -0.82 -3.79 -15.96
CA CYS A 432 -1.28 -3.19 -14.71
C CYS A 432 -0.08 -2.65 -13.92
N ILE A 433 -0.20 -1.46 -13.36
CA ILE A 433 0.89 -0.76 -12.64
C ILE A 433 1.19 -1.36 -11.25
N LEU A 434 0.61 -2.48 -10.88
CA LEU A 434 0.85 -3.13 -9.58
C LEU A 434 2.24 -3.80 -9.53
N PRO A 435 2.98 -3.68 -8.41
CA PRO A 435 4.29 -4.29 -8.28
C PRO A 435 4.23 -5.81 -8.19
N GLY A 436 5.27 -6.48 -8.66
CA GLY A 436 5.39 -7.93 -8.58
C GLY A 436 4.48 -8.70 -9.53
N GLU A 437 3.93 -8.06 -10.57
CA GLU A 437 3.14 -8.74 -11.58
C GLU A 437 3.94 -9.87 -12.23
N SER A 438 3.34 -11.06 -12.29
CA SER A 438 3.90 -12.22 -12.98
C SER A 438 3.35 -12.31 -14.41
N PRO A 439 4.19 -12.56 -15.42
CA PRO A 439 3.72 -12.84 -16.77
C PRO A 439 3.01 -14.19 -16.89
N GLY A 440 3.01 -15.01 -15.83
CA GLY A 440 2.61 -16.40 -15.94
C GLY A 440 3.68 -17.28 -16.62
N MET A 441 3.29 -18.48 -17.04
CA MET A 441 4.18 -19.41 -17.71
C MET A 441 3.48 -20.03 -18.91
N VAL A 442 3.99 -19.77 -20.09
CA VAL A 442 3.64 -20.43 -21.35
C VAL A 442 4.95 -20.81 -22.02
N ARG A 443 5.19 -22.11 -22.22
CA ARG A 443 6.40 -22.59 -22.88
C ARG A 443 6.42 -22.11 -24.33
N PRO A 444 7.60 -21.84 -24.94
CA PRO A 444 7.71 -21.53 -26.37
C PRO A 444 7.06 -22.62 -27.22
N GLU A 445 6.46 -22.24 -28.34
CA GLU A 445 5.77 -23.15 -29.27
C GLU A 445 6.63 -24.35 -29.69
N SER A 446 7.92 -24.12 -29.94
CA SER A 446 8.89 -25.15 -30.33
C SER A 446 9.11 -26.28 -29.31
N GLN A 447 8.69 -26.04 -28.05
CA GLN A 447 8.77 -27.04 -26.97
C GLN A 447 7.46 -27.81 -26.76
N TRP A 448 6.43 -27.51 -27.56
CA TRP A 448 5.14 -28.17 -27.39
C TRP A 448 5.16 -29.56 -28.02
N THR A 449 4.72 -30.55 -27.26
CA THR A 449 4.45 -31.90 -27.67
C THR A 449 2.96 -32.12 -27.89
N LYS A 450 2.55 -33.21 -28.52
CA LYS A 450 1.14 -33.60 -28.61
C LYS A 450 0.49 -33.78 -27.26
N GLY A 451 1.21 -34.29 -26.28
CA GLY A 451 0.71 -34.41 -24.91
C GLY A 451 0.52 -33.03 -24.22
N MET A 452 1.35 -32.03 -24.53
CA MET A 452 1.19 -30.68 -24.06
C MET A 452 0.00 -29.97 -24.72
N GLU A 453 -0.15 -30.10 -26.06
CA GLU A 453 -1.33 -29.61 -26.80
C GLU A 453 -2.64 -30.14 -26.17
N THR A 454 -2.69 -31.44 -25.91
CA THR A 454 -3.81 -32.07 -25.20
C THR A 454 -4.08 -31.39 -23.85
N SER A 455 -3.06 -31.16 -23.04
CA SER A 455 -3.19 -30.54 -21.72
C SER A 455 -3.68 -29.09 -21.79
N VAL A 456 -3.10 -28.32 -22.67
CA VAL A 456 -3.37 -26.88 -22.84
C VAL A 456 -4.79 -26.65 -23.36
N SER A 457 -5.34 -27.56 -24.17
CA SER A 457 -6.72 -27.47 -24.66
C SER A 457 -7.75 -27.28 -23.54
N PHE A 458 -7.50 -27.81 -22.33
CA PHE A 458 -8.38 -27.66 -21.18
C PHE A 458 -7.74 -26.99 -19.97
N GLY A 459 -6.60 -26.27 -20.18
CA GLY A 459 -6.02 -25.34 -19.21
C GLY A 459 -4.97 -25.93 -18.26
N TYR A 460 -4.27 -27.00 -18.65
CA TYR A 460 -3.11 -27.54 -17.94
C TYR A 460 -1.82 -27.32 -18.76
N GLY A 461 -0.68 -27.39 -18.12
CA GLY A 461 0.62 -27.13 -18.76
C GLY A 461 0.93 -25.65 -19.04
N ILE A 462 0.06 -24.75 -18.60
CA ILE A 462 0.26 -23.30 -18.58
C ILE A 462 -0.06 -22.78 -17.19
N ALA A 463 0.61 -21.70 -16.77
CA ALA A 463 0.27 -21.03 -15.52
C ALA A 463 -0.10 -19.56 -15.79
N VAL A 464 -1.23 -19.12 -15.27
CA VAL A 464 -1.80 -17.77 -15.48
C VAL A 464 -2.20 -17.13 -14.18
N THR A 465 -2.10 -15.80 -14.09
CA THR A 465 -2.56 -15.08 -12.91
C THR A 465 -4.07 -14.87 -12.92
N PRO A 466 -4.72 -14.68 -11.76
CA PRO A 466 -6.13 -14.29 -11.70
C PRO A 466 -6.45 -13.03 -12.52
N LEU A 467 -5.52 -12.05 -12.55
CA LEU A 467 -5.70 -10.83 -13.33
C LEU A 467 -5.66 -11.09 -14.84
N GLN A 468 -4.82 -11.99 -15.31
CA GLN A 468 -4.82 -12.40 -16.74
C GLN A 468 -6.15 -13.06 -17.13
N LEU A 469 -6.71 -13.91 -16.27
CA LEU A 469 -8.05 -14.48 -16.50
C LEU A 469 -9.13 -13.41 -16.55
N ALA A 470 -9.11 -12.45 -15.63
CA ALA A 470 -10.06 -11.34 -15.61
C ALA A 470 -9.94 -10.48 -16.88
N ARG A 471 -8.72 -10.15 -17.28
CA ARG A 471 -8.45 -9.41 -18.53
C ARG A 471 -8.99 -10.12 -19.75
N GLY A 472 -8.70 -11.43 -19.89
CA GLY A 472 -9.23 -12.24 -20.98
C GLY A 472 -10.75 -12.32 -20.98
N LEU A 473 -11.39 -12.42 -19.80
CA LEU A 473 -12.84 -12.44 -19.66
C LEU A 473 -13.49 -11.13 -20.08
N CYS A 474 -12.82 -9.99 -19.89
CA CYS A 474 -13.28 -8.71 -20.43
C CYS A 474 -13.51 -8.77 -21.94
N ALA A 475 -12.62 -9.44 -22.69
CA ALA A 475 -12.78 -9.57 -24.13
C ALA A 475 -13.99 -10.44 -24.53
N ILE A 476 -14.40 -11.38 -23.69
CA ILE A 476 -15.64 -12.15 -23.88
C ILE A 476 -16.89 -11.33 -23.52
N ALA A 477 -16.72 -10.24 -22.79
CA ALA A 477 -17.82 -9.42 -22.28
C ALA A 477 -18.07 -8.12 -23.09
N ASN A 478 -17.09 -7.61 -23.85
CA ASN A 478 -17.09 -6.27 -24.41
C ASN A 478 -17.04 -6.19 -25.94
N GLY A 479 -17.38 -7.27 -26.64
CA GLY A 479 -17.31 -7.32 -28.10
C GLY A 479 -15.96 -7.71 -28.67
N GLY A 480 -15.10 -8.34 -27.87
CA GLY A 480 -13.82 -8.92 -28.31
C GLY A 480 -12.58 -8.06 -28.15
N TRP A 481 -12.65 -7.00 -27.34
CA TRP A 481 -11.53 -6.12 -27.06
C TRP A 481 -10.79 -6.51 -25.78
N LEU A 482 -9.48 -6.68 -25.85
CA LEU A 482 -8.62 -6.97 -24.70
C LEU A 482 -8.15 -5.64 -24.05
N PRO A 483 -8.69 -5.25 -22.90
CA PRO A 483 -8.30 -3.99 -22.26
C PRO A 483 -6.96 -4.12 -21.54
N THR A 484 -6.31 -2.98 -21.26
CA THR A 484 -5.28 -2.90 -20.24
C THR A 484 -5.95 -2.64 -18.89
N PRO A 485 -5.73 -3.47 -17.87
CA PRO A 485 -6.32 -3.26 -16.54
C PRO A 485 -5.87 -1.93 -15.92
N GLN A 486 -6.82 -1.13 -15.45
CA GLN A 486 -6.57 0.17 -14.84
C GLN A 486 -6.85 0.13 -13.35
N ILE A 487 -5.89 0.56 -12.53
CA ILE A 487 -6.05 0.69 -11.07
C ILE A 487 -6.02 2.16 -10.62
N ILE A 488 -5.46 3.06 -11.45
CA ILE A 488 -5.42 4.50 -11.20
C ILE A 488 -6.45 5.16 -12.08
N LYS A 489 -7.32 5.98 -11.47
CA LYS A 489 -8.33 6.77 -12.16
C LYS A 489 -7.82 8.15 -12.53
N ALA A 490 -7.26 8.86 -11.54
CA ALA A 490 -6.79 10.24 -11.72
C ALA A 490 -5.72 10.61 -10.70
N VAL A 491 -4.96 11.66 -11.02
CA VAL A 491 -3.95 12.28 -10.15
C VAL A 491 -4.17 13.78 -10.11
N GLU A 492 -4.01 14.40 -8.95
CA GLU A 492 -4.03 15.85 -8.82
C GLU A 492 -2.64 16.42 -9.10
N VAL A 493 -2.43 16.87 -10.32
CA VAL A 493 -1.12 17.40 -10.80
C VAL A 493 -0.78 18.78 -10.24
N SER A 494 -1.79 19.54 -9.83
CA SER A 494 -1.66 20.79 -9.08
C SER A 494 -2.93 21.03 -8.27
N PRO A 495 -2.92 21.89 -7.23
CA PRO A 495 -4.07 22.11 -6.37
C PRO A 495 -5.36 22.40 -7.15
N GLY A 496 -6.35 21.51 -7.01
CA GLY A 496 -7.64 21.58 -7.71
C GLY A 496 -7.65 21.11 -9.16
N LYS A 497 -6.50 20.76 -9.77
CA LYS A 497 -6.41 20.26 -11.14
C LYS A 497 -6.22 18.75 -11.16
N LEU A 498 -7.29 18.03 -11.47
CA LEU A 498 -7.27 16.58 -11.68
C LEU A 498 -7.00 16.26 -13.15
N GLU A 499 -6.11 15.34 -13.40
CA GLU A 499 -5.88 14.73 -14.70
C GLU A 499 -6.13 13.22 -14.61
N THR A 500 -6.81 12.65 -15.63
CA THR A 500 -7.01 11.20 -15.69
C THR A 500 -5.70 10.49 -15.90
N TRP A 501 -5.61 9.23 -15.48
CA TRP A 501 -4.39 8.44 -15.68
C TRP A 501 -4.02 8.31 -17.16
N THR A 502 -5.02 8.21 -18.04
CA THR A 502 -4.82 8.16 -19.49
C THR A 502 -4.17 9.44 -20.05
N GLN A 503 -4.48 10.62 -19.47
CA GLN A 503 -3.84 11.88 -19.85
C GLN A 503 -2.37 11.93 -19.43
N ILE A 504 -2.02 11.28 -18.31
CA ILE A 504 -0.66 11.27 -17.74
C ILE A 504 0.20 10.19 -18.40
N ALA A 505 -0.31 8.96 -18.47
CA ALA A 505 0.43 7.79 -18.94
C ALA A 505 0.29 7.56 -20.46
N GLY A 506 -0.55 8.34 -21.12
CA GLY A 506 -0.93 8.13 -22.52
C GLY A 506 -2.02 7.06 -22.71
N PRO A 507 -2.61 7.02 -23.90
CA PRO A 507 -3.64 6.04 -24.21
C PRO A 507 -3.06 4.63 -24.19
N GLN A 508 -3.73 3.73 -23.47
CA GLN A 508 -3.37 2.32 -23.43
C GLN A 508 -4.05 1.61 -24.59
N PRO A 509 -3.29 1.03 -25.54
CA PRO A 509 -3.86 0.41 -26.73
C PRO A 509 -4.67 -0.84 -26.36
N TRP A 510 -5.93 -0.89 -26.81
CA TRP A 510 -6.73 -2.10 -26.74
C TRP A 510 -6.56 -2.90 -28.01
N LYS A 511 -6.46 -4.22 -27.86
CA LYS A 511 -6.35 -5.13 -28.99
C LYS A 511 -7.67 -5.85 -29.22
N LYS A 512 -8.23 -5.74 -30.42
CA LYS A 512 -9.37 -6.57 -30.81
C LYS A 512 -8.89 -7.97 -31.15
N ILE A 513 -9.34 -8.98 -30.38
CA ILE A 513 -8.87 -10.35 -30.51
C ILE A 513 -9.90 -11.29 -31.16
N VAL A 514 -11.18 -11.07 -30.92
CA VAL A 514 -12.25 -11.83 -31.56
C VAL A 514 -13.35 -10.91 -32.10
N PRO A 515 -14.10 -11.30 -33.15
CA PRO A 515 -15.28 -10.57 -33.61
C PRO A 515 -16.37 -10.60 -32.54
N ARG A 516 -17.25 -9.59 -32.57
CA ARG A 516 -18.39 -9.50 -31.65
C ARG A 516 -19.36 -10.71 -31.80
N SER A 517 -19.52 -11.21 -33.00
CA SER A 517 -20.33 -12.41 -33.25
C SER A 517 -19.80 -13.64 -32.53
N THR A 518 -18.48 -13.87 -32.58
CA THR A 518 -17.83 -14.98 -31.86
C THR A 518 -17.99 -14.82 -30.35
N GLU A 519 -17.75 -13.63 -29.84
CA GLU A 519 -17.91 -13.32 -28.41
C GLU A 519 -19.34 -13.62 -27.93
N GLN A 520 -20.35 -13.22 -28.71
CA GLN A 520 -21.74 -13.49 -28.39
C GLN A 520 -22.05 -14.98 -28.32
N LEU A 521 -21.52 -15.78 -29.28
CA LEU A 521 -21.68 -17.22 -29.26
C LEU A 521 -21.09 -17.88 -28.00
N VAL A 522 -19.86 -17.48 -27.64
CA VAL A 522 -19.18 -18.00 -26.44
C VAL A 522 -19.92 -17.59 -25.18
N ARG A 523 -20.35 -16.32 -25.08
CA ARG A 523 -21.11 -15.82 -23.94
C ARG A 523 -22.43 -16.54 -23.78
N THR A 524 -23.16 -16.81 -24.86
CA THR A 524 -24.41 -17.60 -24.83
C THR A 524 -24.12 -19.03 -24.35
N ALA A 525 -23.07 -19.68 -24.83
CA ALA A 525 -22.69 -21.00 -24.32
C ALA A 525 -22.30 -20.97 -22.83
N MET A 526 -21.59 -19.92 -22.39
CA MET A 526 -21.27 -19.70 -20.97
C MET A 526 -22.49 -19.40 -20.11
N GLU A 527 -23.56 -18.80 -20.65
CA GLU A 527 -24.84 -18.66 -19.95
C GLU A 527 -25.47 -20.06 -19.73
N GLN A 528 -25.41 -20.95 -20.72
CA GLN A 528 -25.90 -22.31 -20.57
C GLN A 528 -25.12 -23.11 -19.52
N VAL A 529 -23.82 -22.80 -19.28
CA VAL A 529 -23.07 -23.37 -18.15
C VAL A 529 -23.75 -23.02 -16.81
N MET A 530 -24.31 -21.82 -16.67
CA MET A 530 -25.02 -21.39 -15.46
C MET A 530 -26.39 -22.03 -15.34
N VAL A 531 -27.11 -22.20 -16.45
CA VAL A 531 -28.49 -22.65 -16.45
C VAL A 531 -28.60 -24.16 -16.26
N ARG A 532 -27.82 -24.96 -17.01
CA ARG A 532 -27.94 -26.42 -17.07
C ARG A 532 -26.61 -27.18 -16.95
N GLY A 533 -25.53 -26.46 -16.71
CA GLY A 533 -24.18 -27.01 -16.62
C GLY A 533 -23.56 -26.98 -15.23
N THR A 534 -22.23 -26.97 -15.19
CA THR A 534 -21.44 -27.04 -13.96
C THR A 534 -21.53 -25.78 -13.07
N GLY A 535 -22.09 -24.66 -13.58
CA GLY A 535 -22.19 -23.37 -12.91
C GLY A 535 -23.49 -23.15 -12.12
N GLN A 536 -24.35 -24.14 -12.00
CA GLN A 536 -25.70 -23.98 -11.39
C GLN A 536 -25.68 -23.46 -9.94
N TYR A 537 -24.62 -23.71 -9.18
CA TYR A 537 -24.47 -23.19 -7.81
C TYR A 537 -24.17 -21.67 -7.76
N ALA A 538 -23.89 -21.06 -8.91
CA ALA A 538 -23.60 -19.64 -9.05
C ALA A 538 -24.73 -18.85 -9.74
N ILE A 539 -25.95 -19.36 -9.77
CA ILE A 539 -27.12 -18.70 -10.35
C ILE A 539 -27.45 -17.44 -9.51
N SER A 540 -27.66 -16.31 -10.19
CA SER A 540 -28.23 -15.11 -9.57
C SER A 540 -29.75 -15.09 -9.69
N PRO A 541 -30.48 -14.70 -8.63
CA PRO A 541 -31.92 -14.56 -8.71
C PRO A 541 -32.38 -13.31 -9.48
N LEU A 542 -31.49 -12.38 -9.74
CA LEU A 542 -31.81 -11.06 -10.32
C LEU A 542 -31.26 -10.86 -11.72
N TYR A 543 -30.13 -11.48 -12.03
CA TYR A 543 -29.42 -11.25 -13.26
C TYR A 543 -29.09 -12.54 -14.00
N ARG A 544 -29.24 -12.52 -15.32
CA ARG A 544 -28.70 -13.56 -16.17
C ARG A 544 -27.19 -13.40 -16.24
N LEU A 545 -26.47 -14.36 -15.67
CA LEU A 545 -25.00 -14.37 -15.66
C LEU A 545 -24.49 -15.39 -16.67
N PHE A 546 -23.33 -15.13 -17.24
CA PHE A 546 -22.54 -16.13 -17.96
C PHE A 546 -21.30 -16.47 -17.13
N GLY A 547 -20.85 -17.71 -17.15
CA GLY A 547 -19.71 -18.11 -16.33
C GLY A 547 -19.12 -19.46 -16.70
N LYS A 548 -18.01 -19.80 -16.04
CA LYS A 548 -17.32 -21.09 -16.18
C LYS A 548 -16.64 -21.49 -14.89
N THR A 549 -16.78 -22.76 -14.54
CA THR A 549 -16.10 -23.42 -13.42
C THR A 549 -14.72 -23.90 -13.84
N GLY A 550 -13.77 -23.87 -12.90
CA GLY A 550 -12.50 -24.57 -13.00
C GLY A 550 -12.16 -25.27 -11.70
N THR A 551 -11.64 -26.47 -11.83
CA THR A 551 -11.07 -27.24 -10.72
C THR A 551 -9.79 -27.83 -11.28
N ALA A 552 -8.65 -27.36 -10.81
CA ALA A 552 -7.35 -27.82 -11.26
C ALA A 552 -6.59 -28.44 -10.08
N ASN A 553 -6.01 -29.60 -10.29
CA ASN A 553 -5.09 -30.20 -9.32
C ASN A 553 -3.82 -29.34 -9.23
N LEU A 554 -3.20 -29.30 -8.07
CA LEU A 554 -1.91 -28.62 -7.90
C LEU A 554 -0.78 -29.46 -8.50
N ALA A 555 0.01 -28.84 -9.38
CA ALA A 555 1.24 -29.44 -9.87
C ALA A 555 2.27 -29.61 -8.75
N ILE A 556 3.02 -30.71 -8.76
CA ILE A 556 4.11 -30.95 -7.81
C ILE A 556 5.31 -30.11 -8.25
N ALA A 557 5.80 -29.25 -7.37
CA ALA A 557 6.92 -28.39 -7.67
C ALA A 557 8.18 -29.20 -8.01
N GLY A 558 8.75 -28.95 -9.22
CA GLY A 558 9.99 -29.59 -9.68
C GLY A 558 9.87 -31.06 -10.08
N GLN A 559 8.66 -31.60 -10.21
CA GLN A 559 8.40 -32.97 -10.65
C GLN A 559 7.22 -33.03 -11.61
N ASP A 560 7.18 -34.03 -12.47
CA ASP A 560 6.01 -34.33 -13.26
C ASP A 560 4.90 -34.93 -12.40
N GLY A 561 3.67 -34.41 -12.53
CA GLY A 561 2.51 -34.92 -11.83
C GLY A 561 1.79 -33.89 -10.97
N TYR A 562 0.75 -34.35 -10.27
CA TYR A 562 -0.15 -33.52 -9.48
C TYR A 562 -0.30 -34.09 -8.07
N HIS A 563 -0.47 -33.20 -7.12
CA HIS A 563 -0.80 -33.58 -5.73
C HIS A 563 -2.18 -34.25 -5.69
N ALA A 564 -2.26 -35.39 -5.02
CA ALA A 564 -3.55 -35.99 -4.70
C ALA A 564 -4.29 -35.11 -3.69
N HIS A 565 -5.57 -34.81 -3.99
CA HIS A 565 -6.46 -34.08 -3.08
C HIS A 565 -6.07 -32.61 -2.78
N GLN A 566 -5.20 -31.98 -3.60
CA GLN A 566 -4.97 -30.54 -3.54
C GLN A 566 -5.46 -29.87 -4.81
N TYR A 567 -6.31 -28.87 -4.67
CA TYR A 567 -7.03 -28.25 -5.78
C TYR A 567 -6.99 -26.73 -5.73
N ASN A 568 -7.05 -26.10 -6.90
CA ASN A 568 -7.44 -24.72 -7.08
C ASN A 568 -8.88 -24.68 -7.60
N ALA A 569 -9.79 -24.13 -6.82
CA ALA A 569 -11.19 -23.95 -7.18
C ALA A 569 -11.39 -22.55 -7.74
N THR A 570 -11.73 -22.44 -9.03
CA THR A 570 -11.86 -21.15 -9.71
C THR A 570 -13.24 -21.01 -10.33
N PHE A 571 -13.76 -19.78 -10.31
CA PHE A 571 -14.98 -19.41 -11.04
C PHE A 571 -14.78 -18.07 -11.73
N ILE A 572 -15.10 -18.01 -13.02
CA ILE A 572 -15.12 -16.77 -13.79
C ILE A 572 -16.56 -16.51 -14.25
N ALA A 573 -17.03 -15.29 -14.11
CA ALA A 573 -18.38 -14.92 -14.54
C ALA A 573 -18.48 -13.43 -14.91
N GLY A 574 -19.55 -13.11 -15.64
CA GLY A 574 -19.90 -11.73 -15.94
C GLY A 574 -21.42 -11.56 -16.12
N GLY A 575 -21.87 -10.34 -16.17
CA GLY A 575 -23.27 -10.05 -16.36
C GLY A 575 -23.65 -8.57 -16.32
N PRO A 576 -24.93 -8.25 -16.62
CA PRO A 576 -25.97 -9.13 -17.21
C PRO A 576 -25.61 -9.63 -18.62
N VAL A 577 -26.16 -10.77 -19.06
CA VAL A 577 -25.79 -11.39 -20.34
C VAL A 577 -25.98 -10.47 -21.54
N PRO A 578 -27.10 -9.73 -21.68
CA PRO A 578 -27.32 -8.91 -22.87
C PRO A 578 -26.27 -7.81 -23.02
N ASN A 579 -25.95 -7.10 -21.91
CA ASN A 579 -25.01 -5.99 -21.86
C ASN A 579 -24.15 -6.10 -20.60
N PRO A 580 -23.06 -6.85 -20.64
CA PRO A 580 -22.22 -7.07 -19.46
C PRO A 580 -21.68 -5.74 -18.91
N ARG A 581 -21.93 -5.49 -17.64
CA ARG A 581 -21.46 -4.30 -16.92
C ARG A 581 -20.26 -4.61 -16.05
N LEU A 582 -20.21 -5.84 -15.54
CA LEU A 582 -19.13 -6.33 -14.69
C LEU A 582 -18.69 -7.73 -15.10
N ILE A 583 -17.42 -8.00 -14.88
CA ILE A 583 -16.88 -9.36 -14.81
C ILE A 583 -16.31 -9.59 -13.40
N CYS A 584 -16.29 -10.85 -12.98
CA CYS A 584 -15.73 -11.28 -11.71
C CYS A 584 -14.95 -12.58 -11.88
N VAL A 585 -13.80 -12.66 -11.24
CA VAL A 585 -12.98 -13.88 -11.12
C VAL A 585 -12.77 -14.16 -9.65
N VAL A 586 -13.11 -15.36 -9.19
CA VAL A 586 -12.84 -15.83 -7.83
C VAL A 586 -11.98 -17.08 -7.91
N CYS A 587 -10.83 -17.03 -7.23
CA CYS A 587 -9.90 -18.16 -7.08
C CYS A 587 -9.80 -18.52 -5.60
N VAL A 588 -10.02 -19.77 -5.27
CA VAL A 588 -9.86 -20.32 -3.91
C VAL A 588 -8.78 -21.39 -3.99
N HIS A 589 -7.62 -21.08 -3.43
CA HIS A 589 -6.43 -21.92 -3.51
C HIS A 589 -6.39 -22.89 -2.33
N GLU A 590 -6.24 -24.17 -2.63
CA GLU A 590 -6.10 -25.26 -1.65
C GLU A 590 -7.24 -25.20 -0.59
N PRO A 591 -8.52 -25.25 -0.97
CA PRO A 591 -9.59 -25.43 -0.01
C PRO A 591 -9.47 -26.82 0.65
N ASP A 592 -9.99 -26.96 1.86
CA ASP A 592 -10.10 -28.26 2.52
C ASP A 592 -10.97 -29.22 1.67
N PRO A 593 -10.39 -30.30 1.11
CA PRO A 593 -11.12 -31.18 0.19
C PRO A 593 -12.31 -31.88 0.84
N HIS A 594 -12.32 -32.04 2.18
CA HIS A 594 -13.47 -32.60 2.91
C HIS A 594 -14.65 -31.65 2.98
N LEU A 595 -14.43 -30.34 2.83
CA LEU A 595 -15.46 -29.31 2.81
C LEU A 595 -15.93 -28.96 1.40
N GLY A 596 -15.11 -29.30 0.38
CA GLY A 596 -15.40 -29.08 -1.03
C GLY A 596 -14.20 -28.63 -1.82
N HIS A 597 -14.14 -29.01 -3.10
CA HIS A 597 -13.03 -28.69 -3.99
C HIS A 597 -13.44 -28.26 -5.41
N PHE A 598 -14.70 -28.43 -5.79
CA PHE A 598 -15.16 -28.02 -7.12
C PHE A 598 -15.34 -26.51 -7.22
N GLY A 599 -14.83 -25.91 -8.30
CA GLY A 599 -14.96 -24.47 -8.54
C GLY A 599 -16.40 -23.96 -8.51
N GLY A 600 -17.35 -24.77 -9.00
CA GLY A 600 -18.79 -24.44 -8.98
C GLY A 600 -19.36 -24.29 -7.57
N THR A 601 -18.98 -25.16 -6.63
CA THR A 601 -19.50 -25.17 -5.25
C THR A 601 -18.70 -24.26 -4.31
N VAL A 602 -17.38 -24.12 -4.51
CA VAL A 602 -16.47 -23.38 -3.63
C VAL A 602 -16.38 -21.90 -4.04
N ALA A 603 -16.06 -21.62 -5.30
CA ALA A 603 -15.84 -20.25 -5.79
C ALA A 603 -17.10 -19.62 -6.41
N GLY A 604 -17.97 -20.44 -7.00
CA GLY A 604 -19.17 -20.00 -7.72
C GLY A 604 -20.13 -19.15 -6.91
N PRO A 605 -20.57 -19.59 -5.70
CA PRO A 605 -21.49 -18.82 -4.86
C PRO A 605 -20.93 -17.44 -4.47
N ALA A 606 -19.65 -17.35 -4.15
CA ALA A 606 -18.99 -16.07 -3.83
C ALA A 606 -18.97 -15.15 -5.07
N CYS A 607 -18.56 -15.67 -6.23
CA CYS A 607 -18.53 -14.93 -7.50
C CYS A 607 -19.92 -14.37 -7.88
N SER A 608 -20.95 -15.20 -7.81
CA SER A 608 -22.32 -14.80 -8.10
C SER A 608 -22.84 -13.71 -7.16
N LYS A 609 -22.60 -13.86 -5.84
CA LYS A 609 -23.02 -12.86 -4.86
C LYS A 609 -22.28 -11.55 -5.04
N ILE A 610 -20.97 -11.60 -5.32
CA ILE A 610 -20.17 -10.40 -5.62
C ILE A 610 -20.79 -9.67 -6.81
N LEU A 611 -21.01 -10.36 -7.93
CA LEU A 611 -21.63 -9.76 -9.12
C LEU A 611 -23.02 -9.20 -8.84
N THR A 612 -23.90 -10.02 -8.24
CA THR A 612 -25.30 -9.65 -7.99
C THR A 612 -25.38 -8.38 -7.13
N ARG A 613 -24.67 -8.36 -5.99
CA ARG A 613 -24.70 -7.21 -5.07
C ARG A 613 -24.02 -5.97 -5.67
N SER A 614 -22.95 -6.16 -6.46
CA SER A 614 -22.27 -5.06 -7.13
C SER A 614 -23.13 -4.46 -8.24
N LEU A 615 -23.84 -5.27 -9.03
CA LEU A 615 -24.78 -4.79 -10.04
C LEU A 615 -25.96 -4.04 -9.41
N GLN A 616 -26.52 -4.53 -8.29
CA GLN A 616 -27.54 -3.82 -7.53
C GLN A 616 -27.04 -2.46 -7.02
N TYR A 617 -25.84 -2.43 -6.44
CA TYR A 617 -25.22 -1.18 -5.98
C TYR A 617 -25.04 -0.18 -7.11
N LEU A 618 -24.65 -0.65 -8.30
CA LEU A 618 -24.53 0.19 -9.49
C LEU A 618 -25.89 0.53 -10.14
N GLN A 619 -27.00 0.16 -9.49
CA GLN A 619 -28.35 0.40 -9.96
C GLN A 619 -28.63 -0.15 -11.36
N VAL A 620 -27.96 -1.26 -11.72
CA VAL A 620 -28.27 -1.97 -12.97
C VAL A 620 -29.63 -2.63 -12.83
N PRO A 621 -30.57 -2.37 -13.72
CA PRO A 621 -31.89 -3.01 -13.65
C PRO A 621 -31.76 -4.53 -13.74
N PRO A 622 -32.50 -5.30 -12.90
CA PRO A 622 -32.58 -6.74 -13.05
C PRO A 622 -33.10 -7.12 -14.43
N ASP A 623 -32.44 -8.07 -15.09
CA ASP A 623 -32.88 -8.61 -16.39
C ASP A 623 -33.64 -9.92 -16.26
N GLN A 624 -33.77 -10.43 -15.03
CA GLN A 624 -34.74 -11.47 -14.64
C GLN A 624 -35.89 -10.74 -13.99
N GLY A 625 -36.91 -10.38 -14.76
CA GLY A 625 -38.16 -9.81 -14.24
C GLY A 625 -38.90 -10.82 -13.38
N PRO A 626 -39.92 -10.40 -12.59
CA PRO A 626 -40.82 -11.30 -11.91
C PRO A 626 -41.53 -12.15 -12.98
N LYS A 627 -41.03 -13.35 -13.27
CA LYS A 627 -41.53 -14.17 -14.34
C LYS A 627 -42.46 -15.22 -13.78
N THR A 628 -43.58 -15.30 -14.44
CA THR A 628 -44.55 -16.42 -14.42
C THR A 628 -43.95 -17.78 -14.81
N ASP A 629 -42.63 -17.86 -15.04
CA ASP A 629 -41.94 -19.11 -15.35
C ASP A 629 -41.65 -19.89 -14.05
N PRO A 630 -42.20 -21.10 -13.86
CA PRO A 630 -42.04 -21.93 -12.65
C PRO A 630 -40.57 -22.28 -12.33
N TRP A 631 -39.65 -22.10 -13.28
CA TRP A 631 -38.20 -22.40 -13.13
C TRP A 631 -37.44 -21.39 -12.27
N TRP A 632 -37.97 -20.21 -12.01
CA TRP A 632 -37.26 -19.09 -11.39
C TRP A 632 -37.88 -18.63 -10.05
N GLY A 633 -38.92 -19.25 -9.59
CA GLY A 633 -39.46 -18.98 -8.26
C GLY A 633 -38.47 -19.41 -7.16
N LYS A 634 -38.41 -18.63 -6.06
CA LYS A 634 -37.55 -18.92 -4.90
C LYS A 634 -37.71 -20.38 -4.39
N GLU A 635 -38.91 -20.92 -4.47
CA GLU A 635 -39.20 -22.30 -4.10
C GLU A 635 -38.67 -23.34 -5.11
N ALA A 636 -38.76 -23.07 -6.41
CA ALA A 636 -38.19 -23.94 -7.45
C ALA A 636 -36.64 -23.96 -7.37
N LEU A 637 -36.00 -22.80 -7.10
CA LEU A 637 -34.58 -22.72 -6.87
C LEU A 637 -34.17 -23.51 -5.61
N LEU A 638 -34.86 -23.33 -4.50
CA LEU A 638 -34.62 -24.05 -3.24
C LEU A 638 -34.84 -25.57 -3.38
N LYS A 639 -35.88 -26.00 -4.12
CA LYS A 639 -36.15 -27.41 -4.38
C LYS A 639 -35.07 -28.05 -5.25
N ARG A 640 -34.54 -27.30 -6.23
CA ARG A 640 -33.43 -27.72 -7.10
C ARG A 640 -32.10 -27.77 -6.34
N LEU A 641 -31.80 -26.79 -5.48
CA LEU A 641 -30.64 -26.79 -4.62
C LEU A 641 -30.65 -27.93 -3.58
N LYS A 642 -31.84 -28.29 -3.06
CA LYS A 642 -32.02 -29.45 -2.17
C LYS A 642 -31.89 -30.78 -2.91
N GLY A 643 -32.28 -30.86 -4.20
CA GLY A 643 -32.14 -32.06 -5.02
C GLY A 643 -30.73 -32.35 -5.52
N LEU A 644 -29.81 -31.41 -5.36
CA LEU A 644 -28.38 -31.53 -5.74
C LEU A 644 -27.50 -31.86 -4.53
N SER A 645 -28.05 -31.98 -3.33
CA SER A 645 -27.35 -32.36 -2.09
C SER A 645 -27.35 -33.87 -1.80
N HIS A 646 -27.64 -34.69 -2.81
CA HIS A 646 -27.53 -36.16 -2.78
C HIS A 646 -26.50 -36.65 -3.81
#